data_aea0203e0a01b8870aae0292f8236a5a
#
_entry.id   aea0203e0a01b8870aae0292f8236a5a
#
_cell.length_a   1.000
_cell.length_b   1.000
_cell.length_c   1.000
_cell.angle_alpha   90.00
_cell.angle_beta   90.00
_cell.angle_gamma   90.00
#
_symmetry.space_group_name_H-M   'P 1'
#
loop_
_entity.id
_entity.type
_entity.pdbx_description
1 polymer ?
#
loop_
_entity_poly.entity_id
_entity_poly.type
_entity_poly.pdbx_seq_one_letter_code
_entity_poly.pdbx_strand_id
1 'polypeptide(L)'
;MLIQRIISFFLIVVTFLGNAFVFKKPLKETDYEITTQEVLRDMDKYAGIHSEIKDCAGVPTLYINGEPHAAVAYMTYLEKFNEYDDFAAAGYKFFSVPVLFSGRWISITDGLTPFKKGIFDEKGAPDFSLFDEAVEKILAACPDAYIIPRVNISMPVWWEEENPEELNIKDGIPCRESFYSQKWREDASAFLREFTQYVNSCKYASHIVGYQIAGGNTEEWFHFDMNGGYGECAKAAFEEFLEEYYPEIEYKGLPDLTLLSKNKNYLNDEYLTRYIEFANFKVAEAISHFAQIVKEETGDNVVVGTFYGYTLEVTNSLQGNHALNYILQDKNIDFICSPNSYIGTRDPDTDWTEMYPADSIRLHGKMCFQECDIRTHLTEPLSQKDPSTDPYGLLEAPVWQPRASKYQALNEIRRSFARQLIKGNALWWFDMWGGWYADEDIMNEMATYKSIYEQSITDADRSSVAEVAVFVDESAYKYLTDSPFRNIFFNQRKELGFMGAPYDIYDVYDFEEVYKNYKAVILLSNANTAYMENARKLCNKNDVPYIMTSELKDKFTVRELRAFCKANGVHIYCETEDIIYVNENYVCIYAVTEGEKTIKLGKERSVEELLEGTYRSTSDTVTVTMQKGETRLFRLD
;
A
#
# COMPACT_ATOMS: atom_id res chain seq x y z
N MET A 1 19.65 9.95 -35.52
CA MET A 1 19.28 8.65 -36.13
C MET A 1 20.39 7.58 -35.99
N LEU A 2 21.64 7.83 -36.35
CA LEU A 2 22.72 6.83 -36.19
C LEU A 2 23.05 6.54 -34.72
N ILE A 3 23.11 7.57 -33.86
CA ILE A 3 23.39 7.46 -32.43
C ILE A 3 22.25 6.74 -31.71
N GLN A 4 20.98 6.99 -32.06
CA GLN A 4 19.83 6.28 -31.50
C GLN A 4 19.85 4.79 -31.87
N ARG A 5 20.22 4.45 -33.11
CA ARG A 5 20.37 3.05 -33.53
C ARG A 5 21.51 2.34 -32.82
N ILE A 6 22.61 3.05 -32.54
CA ILE A 6 23.74 2.52 -31.79
C ILE A 6 23.36 2.29 -30.33
N ILE A 7 22.65 3.23 -29.70
CA ILE A 7 22.16 3.08 -28.32
C ILE A 7 21.11 1.94 -28.21
N SER A 8 20.19 1.85 -29.18
CA SER A 8 19.24 0.74 -29.26
C SER A 8 19.92 -0.59 -29.46
N PHE A 9 20.94 -0.64 -30.33
CA PHE A 9 21.74 -1.84 -30.57
C PHE A 9 22.54 -2.24 -29.31
N PHE A 10 23.14 -1.27 -28.60
CA PHE A 10 23.86 -1.53 -27.35
C PHE A 10 22.91 -2.01 -26.22
N LEU A 11 21.71 -1.43 -26.10
CA LEU A 11 20.67 -1.89 -25.16
C LEU A 11 20.20 -3.32 -25.51
N ILE A 12 19.95 -3.59 -26.79
CA ILE A 12 19.59 -4.94 -27.27
C ILE A 12 20.73 -5.94 -27.00
N VAL A 13 21.97 -5.56 -27.24
CA VAL A 13 23.13 -6.41 -26.96
C VAL A 13 23.33 -6.62 -25.45
N VAL A 14 23.15 -5.59 -24.62
CA VAL A 14 23.20 -5.71 -23.14
C VAL A 14 22.07 -6.58 -22.64
N THR A 15 20.85 -6.44 -23.18
CA THR A 15 19.70 -7.28 -22.85
C THR A 15 19.93 -8.74 -23.31
N PHE A 16 20.50 -8.94 -24.52
CA PHE A 16 20.84 -10.28 -25.01
C PHE A 16 21.95 -10.94 -24.19
N LEU A 17 22.99 -10.20 -23.80
CA LEU A 17 24.06 -10.70 -22.95
C LEU A 17 23.60 -10.93 -21.51
N GLY A 18 22.78 -10.06 -20.95
CA GLY A 18 22.14 -10.25 -19.65
C GLY A 18 21.24 -11.49 -19.62
N ASN A 19 20.46 -11.71 -20.67
CA ASN A 19 19.61 -12.89 -20.81
C ASN A 19 20.41 -14.19 -21.07
N ALA A 20 21.61 -14.11 -21.68
CA ALA A 20 22.45 -15.29 -21.96
C ALA A 20 23.09 -15.90 -20.68
N PHE A 21 23.22 -15.14 -19.60
CA PHE A 21 23.87 -15.60 -18.36
C PHE A 21 22.92 -16.17 -17.29
N VAL A 22 21.59 -16.13 -17.48
CA VAL A 22 20.60 -16.61 -16.52
C VAL A 22 20.04 -17.98 -16.92
N PHE A 23 20.89 -18.94 -17.33
CA PHE A 23 20.47 -20.35 -17.53
C PHE A 23 20.61 -21.19 -16.27
N LYS A 24 20.14 -20.70 -15.13
CA LYS A 24 19.80 -21.58 -14.01
C LYS A 24 18.43 -22.20 -14.31
N LYS A 25 18.24 -23.47 -13.92
CA LYS A 25 16.91 -24.10 -13.96
C LYS A 25 15.93 -23.22 -13.19
N PRO A 26 14.73 -22.94 -13.72
CA PRO A 26 13.71 -22.17 -12.99
C PRO A 26 13.45 -22.76 -11.63
N LEU A 27 13.31 -21.91 -10.63
CA LEU A 27 12.95 -22.29 -9.28
C LEU A 27 11.49 -22.75 -9.30
N LYS A 28 11.22 -23.92 -8.71
CA LYS A 28 9.88 -24.46 -8.61
C LYS A 28 9.09 -23.64 -7.58
N GLU A 29 7.98 -23.10 -8.01
CA GLU A 29 7.01 -22.44 -7.13
C GLU A 29 5.90 -23.41 -6.74
N THR A 30 5.32 -23.20 -5.57
CA THR A 30 4.16 -23.93 -5.08
C THR A 30 3.01 -22.95 -4.93
N ASP A 31 1.87 -23.28 -5.52
CA ASP A 31 0.65 -22.52 -5.32
C ASP A 31 -0.01 -23.01 -4.02
N TYR A 32 -0.30 -22.07 -3.14
CA TYR A 32 -1.03 -22.30 -1.89
C TYR A 32 -2.47 -21.85 -2.08
N GLU A 33 -3.40 -22.45 -1.35
CA GLU A 33 -4.78 -22.01 -1.31
C GLU A 33 -5.11 -21.49 0.09
N ILE A 34 -5.69 -20.31 0.18
CA ILE A 34 -6.30 -19.82 1.42
C ILE A 34 -7.69 -20.42 1.52
N THR A 35 -7.96 -21.09 2.62
CA THR A 35 -9.19 -21.86 2.85
C THR A 35 -10.39 -21.03 3.31
N THR A 36 -10.39 -19.73 3.10
CA THR A 36 -11.56 -18.88 3.37
C THR A 36 -12.63 -19.06 2.30
N GLN A 37 -13.89 -19.01 2.71
CA GLN A 37 -15.03 -19.09 1.82
C GLN A 37 -15.55 -17.69 1.48
N GLU A 38 -15.92 -17.50 0.20
CA GLU A 38 -16.64 -16.30 -0.19
C GLU A 38 -17.98 -16.21 0.57
N VAL A 39 -18.19 -15.12 1.28
CA VAL A 39 -19.45 -14.87 1.97
C VAL A 39 -20.47 -14.34 0.98
N LEU A 40 -21.59 -15.03 0.85
CA LEU A 40 -22.67 -14.60 -0.01
C LEU A 40 -23.46 -13.48 0.65
N ARG A 41 -23.82 -12.48 -0.16
CA ARG A 41 -24.57 -11.31 0.32
C ARG A 41 -25.93 -11.68 0.89
N ASP A 42 -26.19 -11.22 2.10
CA ASP A 42 -27.47 -11.35 2.81
C ASP A 42 -27.95 -9.96 3.25
N MET A 43 -28.85 -9.36 2.48
CA MET A 43 -29.39 -8.02 2.73
C MET A 43 -30.21 -7.92 4.03
N ASP A 44 -30.71 -9.03 4.55
CA ASP A 44 -31.51 -9.04 5.77
C ASP A 44 -30.64 -9.04 7.04
N LYS A 45 -29.37 -9.39 6.90
CA LYS A 45 -28.45 -9.52 8.05
C LYS A 45 -27.93 -8.19 8.59
N TYR A 46 -27.97 -7.12 7.79
CA TYR A 46 -27.46 -5.81 8.16
C TYR A 46 -28.46 -4.71 7.75
N ALA A 47 -28.93 -3.96 8.74
CA ALA A 47 -29.90 -2.88 8.53
C ALA A 47 -29.26 -1.51 8.25
N GLY A 48 -27.94 -1.46 8.13
CA GLY A 48 -27.18 -0.25 7.90
C GLY A 48 -27.14 0.20 6.44
N ILE A 49 -26.06 0.88 6.08
CA ILE A 49 -25.78 1.36 4.73
C ILE A 49 -25.14 0.23 3.90
N HIS A 50 -25.46 0.19 2.61
CA HIS A 50 -24.84 -0.78 1.71
C HIS A 50 -23.65 -0.17 0.97
N SER A 51 -22.50 -0.84 0.99
CA SER A 51 -21.31 -0.45 0.22
C SER A 51 -20.68 -1.63 -0.51
N GLU A 52 -20.00 -1.33 -1.61
CA GLU A 52 -19.30 -2.32 -2.44
C GLU A 52 -18.24 -1.64 -3.31
N ILE A 53 -17.25 -2.39 -3.79
CA ILE A 53 -16.31 -1.89 -4.80
C ILE A 53 -16.78 -2.37 -6.17
N LYS A 54 -16.90 -1.42 -7.11
CA LYS A 54 -17.25 -1.66 -8.50
C LYS A 54 -16.37 -0.85 -9.44
N ASP A 55 -16.27 -1.29 -10.67
CA ASP A 55 -15.67 -0.48 -11.73
C ASP A 55 -16.48 0.80 -11.96
N CYS A 56 -15.78 1.92 -12.00
CA CYS A 56 -16.29 3.22 -12.39
C CYS A 56 -15.39 3.81 -13.47
N ALA A 57 -15.76 3.66 -14.71
CA ALA A 57 -15.02 4.17 -15.87
C ALA A 57 -13.53 3.67 -15.91
N GLY A 58 -13.30 2.41 -15.59
CA GLY A 58 -11.97 1.76 -15.61
C GLY A 58 -11.23 1.75 -14.29
N VAL A 59 -11.85 2.18 -13.16
CA VAL A 59 -11.22 2.25 -11.84
C VAL A 59 -12.11 1.63 -10.77
N PRO A 60 -11.63 0.65 -9.97
CA PRO A 60 -12.34 0.14 -8.81
C PRO A 60 -12.62 1.27 -7.81
N THR A 61 -13.89 1.55 -7.58
CA THR A 61 -14.38 2.72 -6.85
C THR A 61 -15.41 2.29 -5.80
N LEU A 62 -15.45 2.98 -4.66
CA LEU A 62 -16.43 2.76 -3.61
C LEU A 62 -17.82 3.22 -4.06
N TYR A 63 -18.79 2.31 -4.01
CA TYR A 63 -20.20 2.60 -4.18
C TYR A 63 -20.91 2.50 -2.84
N ILE A 64 -21.79 3.46 -2.56
CA ILE A 64 -22.65 3.46 -1.38
C ILE A 64 -24.09 3.59 -1.84
N ASN A 65 -24.92 2.62 -1.49
CA ASN A 65 -26.32 2.52 -1.94
C ASN A 65 -26.49 2.63 -3.46
N GLY A 66 -25.50 2.13 -4.21
CA GLY A 66 -25.51 2.11 -5.69
C GLY A 66 -24.92 3.35 -6.35
N GLU A 67 -24.50 4.37 -5.60
CA GLU A 67 -23.89 5.59 -6.13
C GLU A 67 -22.37 5.58 -5.91
N PRO A 68 -21.55 5.98 -6.90
CA PRO A 68 -20.10 6.05 -6.75
C PRO A 68 -19.67 7.24 -5.90
N HIS A 69 -18.65 7.04 -5.08
CA HIS A 69 -18.13 8.06 -4.19
C HIS A 69 -16.61 8.26 -4.32
N ALA A 70 -16.18 9.52 -4.25
CA ALA A 70 -14.78 9.87 -4.03
C ALA A 70 -14.43 9.57 -2.56
N ALA A 71 -13.83 8.41 -2.31
CA ALA A 71 -13.43 8.01 -0.96
C ALA A 71 -12.16 8.76 -0.55
N VAL A 72 -12.34 10.01 -0.13
CA VAL A 72 -11.30 10.88 0.42
C VAL A 72 -11.59 11.10 1.90
N ALA A 73 -10.78 10.49 2.76
CA ALA A 73 -11.03 10.41 4.19
C ALA A 73 -10.04 11.24 5.03
N TYR A 74 -10.36 11.38 6.30
CA TYR A 74 -9.48 11.91 7.34
C TYR A 74 -9.35 10.92 8.49
N MET A 75 -8.15 10.85 9.09
CA MET A 75 -7.86 10.00 10.26
C MET A 75 -6.78 10.64 11.14
N THR A 76 -6.90 10.45 12.46
CA THR A 76 -5.83 10.71 13.44
C THR A 76 -5.81 9.63 14.52
N TYR A 77 -4.64 9.32 15.08
CA TYR A 77 -4.52 8.48 16.28
C TYR A 77 -4.82 9.26 17.56
N LEU A 78 -4.44 10.53 17.62
CA LEU A 78 -4.64 11.35 18.81
C LEU A 78 -5.90 12.19 18.68
N GLU A 79 -7.06 11.57 18.91
CA GLU A 79 -8.40 12.20 18.81
C GLU A 79 -8.55 13.49 19.63
N LYS A 80 -7.73 13.70 20.67
CA LYS A 80 -7.72 14.96 21.44
C LYS A 80 -7.19 16.16 20.65
N PHE A 81 -6.50 15.90 19.53
CA PHE A 81 -5.96 16.91 18.62
C PHE A 81 -6.55 16.76 17.21
N ASN A 82 -7.77 16.19 17.11
CA ASN A 82 -8.42 15.99 15.83
C ASN A 82 -8.80 17.32 15.14
N GLU A 83 -9.02 17.23 13.83
CA GLU A 83 -9.48 18.33 12.97
C GLU A 83 -10.78 17.96 12.24
N TYR A 84 -11.68 17.24 12.93
CA TYR A 84 -12.95 16.79 12.35
C TYR A 84 -13.80 17.97 11.84
N ASP A 85 -13.87 19.09 12.60
CA ASP A 85 -14.63 20.28 12.22
C ASP A 85 -14.06 20.93 10.94
N ASP A 86 -12.75 21.04 10.84
CA ASP A 86 -12.06 21.66 9.69
C ASP A 86 -12.24 20.83 8.43
N PHE A 87 -12.04 19.50 8.52
CA PHE A 87 -12.28 18.61 7.39
C PHE A 87 -13.75 18.54 6.99
N ALA A 88 -14.69 18.54 7.95
CA ALA A 88 -16.13 18.62 7.67
C ALA A 88 -16.48 19.93 6.97
N ALA A 89 -15.92 21.08 7.42
CA ALA A 89 -16.09 22.39 6.78
C ALA A 89 -15.51 22.44 5.35
N ALA A 90 -14.40 21.70 5.10
CA ALA A 90 -13.85 21.50 3.76
C ALA A 90 -14.68 20.53 2.89
N GLY A 91 -15.79 19.98 3.43
CA GLY A 91 -16.75 19.11 2.73
C GLY A 91 -16.43 17.63 2.76
N TYR A 92 -15.46 17.19 3.56
CA TYR A 92 -15.16 15.76 3.75
C TYR A 92 -16.30 15.06 4.48
N LYS A 93 -16.58 13.83 4.06
CA LYS A 93 -17.63 12.98 4.66
C LYS A 93 -17.10 11.63 5.13
N PHE A 94 -15.90 11.23 4.69
CA PHE A 94 -15.29 9.98 5.08
C PHE A 94 -14.31 10.18 6.23
N PHE A 95 -14.48 9.39 7.28
CA PHE A 95 -13.61 9.41 8.46
C PHE A 95 -13.23 7.98 8.85
N SER A 96 -11.97 7.76 9.13
CA SER A 96 -11.53 6.51 9.72
C SER A 96 -11.33 6.68 11.23
N VAL A 97 -11.72 5.66 12.00
CA VAL A 97 -11.64 5.66 13.46
C VAL A 97 -10.75 4.53 13.93
N PRO A 98 -9.64 4.81 14.66
CA PRO A 98 -8.84 3.77 15.26
C PRO A 98 -9.62 3.09 16.40
N VAL A 99 -9.83 1.78 16.28
CA VAL A 99 -10.47 0.91 17.25
C VAL A 99 -9.44 -0.08 17.78
N LEU A 100 -9.07 0.01 19.04
CA LEU A 100 -8.09 -0.88 19.66
C LEU A 100 -8.80 -1.93 20.51
N PHE A 101 -8.55 -3.21 20.26
CA PHE A 101 -9.01 -4.28 21.16
C PHE A 101 -8.20 -4.32 22.44
N SER A 102 -6.92 -3.93 22.36
CA SER A 102 -5.99 -3.84 23.47
C SER A 102 -5.43 -2.43 23.63
N GLY A 103 -5.41 -1.92 24.85
CA GLY A 103 -4.77 -0.65 25.21
C GLY A 103 -3.25 -0.76 25.32
N ARG A 104 -2.61 -1.56 24.46
CA ARG A 104 -1.16 -1.60 24.30
C ARG A 104 -0.70 -0.66 23.21
N TRP A 105 0.59 -0.31 23.20
CA TRP A 105 1.17 0.39 22.06
C TRP A 105 1.05 -0.48 20.80
N ILE A 106 0.78 0.14 19.67
CA ILE A 106 0.58 -0.57 18.39
C ILE A 106 1.85 -1.25 17.84
N SER A 107 3.01 -0.96 18.41
CA SER A 107 4.27 -1.62 18.06
C SER A 107 4.92 -2.23 19.29
N ILE A 108 6.02 -2.96 19.07
CA ILE A 108 6.85 -3.54 20.14
C ILE A 108 7.91 -2.57 20.66
N THR A 109 7.83 -1.28 20.36
CA THR A 109 8.75 -0.26 20.86
C THR A 109 8.48 -0.01 22.32
N ASP A 110 9.45 -0.34 23.17
CA ASP A 110 9.36 -0.10 24.61
C ASP A 110 9.40 1.39 24.94
N GLY A 111 8.70 1.80 26.01
CA GLY A 111 8.74 3.15 26.54
C GLY A 111 7.70 4.12 25.95
N LEU A 112 6.86 3.67 25.04
CA LEU A 112 5.71 4.42 24.54
C LEU A 112 4.45 4.06 25.32
N THR A 113 3.58 5.04 25.55
CA THR A 113 2.28 4.84 26.18
C THR A 113 1.20 4.69 25.10
N PRO A 114 0.23 3.78 25.24
CA PRO A 114 -0.86 3.62 24.28
C PRO A 114 -1.62 4.92 24.03
N PHE A 115 -2.09 5.13 22.81
CA PHE A 115 -2.91 6.30 22.44
C PHE A 115 -4.23 6.37 23.21
N LYS A 116 -4.83 5.22 23.46
CA LYS A 116 -6.10 5.07 24.19
C LYS A 116 -6.22 3.66 24.78
N LYS A 117 -7.25 3.48 25.62
CA LYS A 117 -7.61 2.17 26.15
C LYS A 117 -8.12 1.24 25.05
N GLY A 118 -7.96 -0.06 25.28
CA GLY A 118 -8.56 -1.11 24.46
C GLY A 118 -9.98 -1.48 24.92
N ILE A 119 -10.80 -1.86 23.96
CA ILE A 119 -12.20 -2.27 24.25
C ILE A 119 -12.24 -3.49 25.16
N PHE A 120 -11.29 -4.43 25.04
CA PHE A 120 -11.27 -5.68 25.79
C PHE A 120 -10.19 -5.71 26.90
N ASP A 121 -9.70 -4.55 27.35
CA ASP A 121 -8.70 -4.50 28.43
C ASP A 121 -9.22 -5.10 29.75
N GLU A 122 -10.51 -4.99 30.03
CA GLU A 122 -11.17 -5.59 31.18
C GLU A 122 -11.78 -6.95 30.81
N LYS A 123 -11.25 -8.03 31.41
CA LYS A 123 -11.70 -9.39 31.11
C LYS A 123 -13.19 -9.58 31.35
N GLY A 124 -13.94 -9.97 30.30
CA GLY A 124 -15.38 -10.22 30.37
C GLY A 124 -16.27 -8.98 30.54
N ALA A 125 -15.71 -7.77 30.34
CA ALA A 125 -16.43 -6.51 30.40
C ALA A 125 -15.95 -5.54 29.28
N PRO A 126 -16.31 -5.80 28.02
CA PRO A 126 -15.88 -4.93 26.92
C PRO A 126 -16.46 -3.52 27.03
N ASP A 127 -15.65 -2.52 26.78
CA ASP A 127 -16.03 -1.10 26.85
C ASP A 127 -16.25 -0.52 25.45
N PHE A 128 -17.43 -0.73 24.89
CA PHE A 128 -17.81 -0.19 23.60
C PHE A 128 -18.04 1.33 23.61
N SER A 129 -18.13 1.97 24.79
CA SER A 129 -18.26 3.42 24.87
C SER A 129 -17.05 4.14 24.26
N LEU A 130 -15.89 3.51 24.22
CA LEU A 130 -14.68 4.04 23.55
C LEU A 130 -14.89 4.23 22.05
N PHE A 131 -15.63 3.34 21.41
CA PHE A 131 -16.03 3.49 20.00
C PHE A 131 -17.12 4.56 19.85
N ASP A 132 -18.16 4.52 20.70
CA ASP A 132 -19.25 5.49 20.66
C ASP A 132 -18.76 6.92 20.78
N GLU A 133 -17.86 7.21 21.72
CA GLU A 133 -17.28 8.54 21.92
C GLU A 133 -16.52 9.05 20.69
N ALA A 134 -15.78 8.18 20.00
CA ALA A 134 -15.07 8.54 18.80
C ALA A 134 -16.04 8.87 17.65
N VAL A 135 -17.06 8.03 17.46
CA VAL A 135 -18.08 8.24 16.42
C VAL A 135 -18.92 9.49 16.71
N GLU A 136 -19.29 9.73 17.97
CA GLU A 136 -20.07 10.92 18.37
C GLU A 136 -19.31 12.22 18.08
N LYS A 137 -18.00 12.27 18.30
CA LYS A 137 -17.18 13.44 17.95
C LYS A 137 -17.21 13.72 16.44
N ILE A 138 -17.10 12.67 15.62
CA ILE A 138 -17.18 12.81 14.16
C ILE A 138 -18.57 13.27 13.73
N LEU A 139 -19.64 12.66 14.25
CA LEU A 139 -21.00 13.02 13.89
C LEU A 139 -21.43 14.40 14.41
N ALA A 140 -20.79 14.90 15.47
CA ALA A 140 -20.98 16.28 15.92
C ALA A 140 -20.41 17.28 14.89
N ALA A 141 -19.28 16.97 14.26
CA ALA A 141 -18.67 17.79 13.20
C ALA A 141 -19.35 17.58 11.83
N CYS A 142 -19.68 16.33 11.49
CA CYS A 142 -20.25 15.92 10.21
C CYS A 142 -21.42 14.95 10.44
N PRO A 143 -22.68 15.43 10.57
CA PRO A 143 -23.84 14.59 10.89
C PRO A 143 -24.19 13.52 9.84
N ASP A 144 -23.72 13.66 8.59
CA ASP A 144 -23.90 12.72 7.50
C ASP A 144 -22.58 12.00 7.11
N ALA A 145 -21.67 11.86 8.08
CA ALA A 145 -20.39 11.20 7.87
C ALA A 145 -20.54 9.72 7.53
N TYR A 146 -19.62 9.22 6.69
CA TYR A 146 -19.32 7.82 6.44
C TYR A 146 -18.09 7.41 7.25
N ILE A 147 -18.21 6.33 8.00
CA ILE A 147 -17.20 5.91 8.97
C ILE A 147 -16.64 4.55 8.60
N ILE A 148 -15.32 4.43 8.66
CA ILE A 148 -14.57 3.20 8.46
C ILE A 148 -13.78 2.91 9.75
N PRO A 149 -14.26 2.02 10.65
CA PRO A 149 -13.47 1.56 11.78
C PRO A 149 -12.19 0.86 11.31
N ARG A 150 -11.03 1.32 11.79
CA ARG A 150 -9.75 0.63 11.67
C ARG A 150 -9.55 -0.21 12.93
N VAL A 151 -9.84 -1.49 12.81
CA VAL A 151 -9.94 -2.40 13.95
C VAL A 151 -8.63 -3.15 14.17
N ASN A 152 -7.91 -2.77 15.21
CA ASN A 152 -6.71 -3.48 15.64
C ASN A 152 -7.10 -4.64 16.56
N ILE A 153 -6.89 -5.87 16.08
CA ILE A 153 -7.29 -7.12 16.73
C ILE A 153 -6.24 -7.68 17.71
N SER A 154 -5.28 -6.85 18.15
CA SER A 154 -4.28 -7.29 19.13
C SER A 154 -4.91 -7.65 20.47
N MET A 155 -4.33 -8.69 21.11
CA MET A 155 -4.87 -9.25 22.35
C MET A 155 -4.51 -8.39 23.57
N PRO A 156 -5.41 -8.32 24.57
CA PRO A 156 -5.14 -7.60 25.81
C PRO A 156 -4.10 -8.29 26.69
N VAL A 157 -3.50 -7.53 27.61
CA VAL A 157 -2.43 -8.01 28.50
C VAL A 157 -2.84 -9.24 29.29
N TRP A 158 -4.07 -9.25 29.84
CA TRP A 158 -4.57 -10.40 30.61
C TRP A 158 -4.62 -11.70 29.77
N TRP A 159 -4.88 -11.59 28.45
CA TRP A 159 -4.87 -12.76 27.58
C TRP A 159 -3.42 -13.28 27.37
N GLU A 160 -2.47 -12.40 27.18
CA GLU A 160 -1.06 -12.79 27.04
C GLU A 160 -0.52 -13.44 28.32
N GLU A 161 -0.90 -12.94 29.49
CA GLU A 161 -0.53 -13.51 30.79
C GLU A 161 -1.13 -14.90 31.01
N GLU A 162 -2.32 -15.17 30.49
CA GLU A 162 -2.99 -16.47 30.58
C GLU A 162 -2.53 -17.49 29.54
N ASN A 163 -1.92 -17.03 28.43
CA ASN A 163 -1.55 -17.87 27.28
C ASN A 163 -0.11 -17.59 26.83
N PRO A 164 0.89 -17.72 27.70
CA PRO A 164 2.28 -17.38 27.37
C PRO A 164 2.88 -18.27 26.29
N GLU A 165 2.36 -19.50 26.09
CA GLU A 165 2.77 -20.43 25.04
C GLU A 165 2.30 -20.00 23.63
N GLU A 166 1.31 -19.11 23.56
CA GLU A 166 0.72 -18.61 22.32
C GLU A 166 1.43 -17.34 21.78
N LEU A 167 2.53 -16.95 22.43
CA LEU A 167 3.24 -15.70 22.11
C LEU A 167 4.46 -15.95 21.22
N ASN A 168 4.79 -14.92 20.44
CA ASN A 168 6.09 -14.86 19.77
C ASN A 168 7.24 -14.71 20.78
N ILE A 169 8.43 -15.14 20.39
CA ILE A 169 9.65 -14.98 21.20
C ILE A 169 10.60 -14.03 20.48
N LYS A 170 10.88 -12.89 21.10
CA LYS A 170 11.88 -11.93 20.63
C LYS A 170 13.02 -11.86 21.63
N ASP A 171 14.24 -12.13 21.16
CA ASP A 171 15.46 -12.13 22.00
C ASP A 171 15.32 -13.02 23.26
N GLY A 172 14.58 -14.13 23.16
CA GLY A 172 14.33 -15.05 24.25
C GLY A 172 13.22 -14.62 25.24
N ILE A 173 12.50 -13.55 24.95
CA ILE A 173 11.42 -12.99 25.78
C ILE A 173 10.08 -13.14 25.03
N PRO A 174 9.02 -13.65 25.66
CA PRO A 174 7.69 -13.66 25.09
C PRO A 174 7.22 -12.23 24.75
N CYS A 175 6.68 -12.03 23.54
CA CYS A 175 6.18 -10.74 23.09
C CYS A 175 4.97 -10.91 22.21
N ARG A 176 3.84 -10.40 22.59
CA ARG A 176 2.61 -10.33 21.81
C ARG A 176 2.18 -11.68 21.19
N GLU A 177 0.94 -11.76 20.78
CA GLU A 177 0.32 -12.92 20.14
C GLU A 177 1.03 -13.37 18.87
N SER A 178 1.05 -14.70 18.64
CA SER A 178 1.56 -15.30 17.41
C SER A 178 0.45 -15.49 16.38
N PHE A 179 0.69 -15.12 15.12
CA PHE A 179 -0.25 -15.37 14.03
C PHE A 179 -0.47 -16.87 13.73
N TYR A 180 0.38 -17.73 14.28
CA TYR A 180 0.28 -19.19 14.17
C TYR A 180 -0.57 -19.81 15.29
N SER A 181 -0.93 -19.05 16.32
CA SER A 181 -1.74 -19.52 17.43
C SER A 181 -3.18 -19.74 16.98
N GLN A 182 -3.63 -21.00 17.07
CA GLN A 182 -5.04 -21.33 16.85
C GLN A 182 -5.94 -20.69 17.91
N LYS A 183 -5.45 -20.66 19.16
CA LYS A 183 -6.18 -20.03 20.27
C LYS A 183 -6.33 -18.52 20.07
N TRP A 184 -5.28 -17.83 19.63
CA TRP A 184 -5.39 -16.41 19.27
C TRP A 184 -6.45 -16.21 18.18
N ARG A 185 -6.40 -17.03 17.13
CA ARG A 185 -7.34 -16.94 16.01
C ARG A 185 -8.79 -17.11 16.48
N GLU A 186 -9.06 -18.07 17.37
CA GLU A 186 -10.38 -18.32 17.93
C GLU A 186 -10.85 -17.17 18.85
N ASP A 187 -10.01 -16.74 19.79
CA ASP A 187 -10.36 -15.70 20.76
C ASP A 187 -10.50 -14.32 20.11
N ALA A 188 -9.56 -13.95 19.21
CA ALA A 188 -9.65 -12.70 18.45
C ALA A 188 -10.88 -12.69 17.52
N SER A 189 -11.24 -13.85 16.95
CA SER A 189 -12.48 -14.00 16.18
C SER A 189 -13.72 -13.74 17.03
N ALA A 190 -13.74 -14.23 18.26
CA ALA A 190 -14.86 -13.99 19.17
C ALA A 190 -14.97 -12.48 19.49
N PHE A 191 -13.87 -11.80 19.77
CA PHE A 191 -13.85 -10.36 20.00
C PHE A 191 -14.30 -9.56 18.78
N LEU A 192 -13.82 -9.94 17.59
CA LEU A 192 -14.21 -9.25 16.35
C LEU A 192 -15.70 -9.44 16.06
N ARG A 193 -16.26 -10.64 16.28
CA ARG A 193 -17.70 -10.89 16.15
C ARG A 193 -18.49 -10.06 17.14
N GLU A 194 -18.11 -10.04 18.41
CA GLU A 194 -18.80 -9.26 19.45
C GLU A 194 -18.78 -7.77 19.13
N PHE A 195 -17.63 -7.22 18.71
CA PHE A 195 -17.52 -5.83 18.29
C PHE A 195 -18.39 -5.53 17.06
N THR A 196 -18.31 -6.35 16.00
CA THR A 196 -19.08 -6.14 14.77
C THR A 196 -20.59 -6.25 15.03
N GLN A 197 -21.03 -7.19 15.86
CA GLN A 197 -22.44 -7.32 16.27
C GLN A 197 -22.92 -6.11 17.07
N TYR A 198 -22.08 -5.58 17.97
CA TYR A 198 -22.37 -4.33 18.67
C TYR A 198 -22.57 -3.18 17.67
N VAL A 199 -21.63 -2.98 16.74
CA VAL A 199 -21.71 -1.92 15.73
C VAL A 199 -22.94 -2.07 14.84
N ASN A 200 -23.28 -3.29 14.42
CA ASN A 200 -24.46 -3.55 13.58
C ASN A 200 -25.79 -3.23 14.30
N SER A 201 -25.81 -3.28 15.63
CA SER A 201 -26.99 -3.03 16.46
C SER A 201 -27.06 -1.62 17.06
N CYS A 202 -25.97 -0.84 16.98
CA CYS A 202 -25.93 0.48 17.57
C CYS A 202 -26.60 1.55 16.68
N LYS A 203 -26.83 2.74 17.26
CA LYS A 203 -27.46 3.88 16.55
C LYS A 203 -26.63 4.43 15.38
N TYR A 204 -25.37 4.03 15.26
CA TYR A 204 -24.44 4.49 14.23
C TYR A 204 -24.32 3.53 13.04
N ALA A 205 -25.00 2.39 13.05
CA ALA A 205 -24.88 1.37 11.99
C ALA A 205 -25.06 1.94 10.57
N SER A 206 -25.98 2.92 10.42
CA SER A 206 -26.21 3.57 9.12
C SER A 206 -25.09 4.49 8.63
N HIS A 207 -24.05 4.70 9.43
CA HIS A 207 -22.88 5.50 9.08
C HIS A 207 -21.66 4.62 8.73
N ILE A 208 -21.68 3.33 9.09
CA ILE A 208 -20.55 2.43 8.89
C ILE A 208 -20.57 1.88 7.47
N VAL A 209 -19.63 2.30 6.67
CA VAL A 209 -19.55 1.92 5.24
C VAL A 209 -18.52 0.84 4.95
N GLY A 210 -17.70 0.46 5.92
CA GLY A 210 -16.70 -0.59 5.77
C GLY A 210 -15.88 -0.78 7.02
N TYR A 211 -14.99 -1.76 6.99
CA TYR A 211 -14.03 -2.06 8.05
C TYR A 211 -12.64 -2.21 7.47
N GLN A 212 -11.65 -1.62 8.14
CA GLN A 212 -10.24 -1.90 7.88
C GLN A 212 -9.73 -2.79 9.01
N ILE A 213 -9.40 -4.05 8.70
CA ILE A 213 -8.83 -4.97 9.68
C ILE A 213 -7.34 -4.73 9.78
N ALA A 214 -6.87 -4.54 11.00
CA ALA A 214 -5.48 -4.25 11.32
C ALA A 214 -4.98 -5.20 12.41
N GLY A 215 -3.71 -5.52 12.37
CA GLY A 215 -3.07 -6.40 13.36
C GLY A 215 -1.55 -6.37 13.21
N GLY A 216 -0.86 -7.06 14.09
CA GLY A 216 0.57 -7.13 14.08
C GLY A 216 1.28 -5.83 14.47
N ASN A 217 2.59 -5.81 14.31
CA ASN A 217 3.38 -4.65 14.65
C ASN A 217 3.01 -3.46 13.76
N THR A 218 2.77 -2.31 14.35
CA THR A 218 2.34 -1.05 13.72
C THR A 218 0.98 -1.11 13.01
N GLU A 219 0.13 -2.13 13.31
CA GLU A 219 -1.17 -2.38 12.67
C GLU A 219 -1.08 -2.77 11.18
N GLU A 220 0.12 -3.13 10.71
CA GLU A 220 0.45 -3.33 9.30
C GLU A 220 0.78 -4.79 8.98
N TRP A 221 0.33 -5.70 9.85
CA TRP A 221 0.48 -7.15 9.72
C TRP A 221 1.93 -7.65 9.69
N PHE A 222 2.86 -6.87 10.25
CA PHE A 222 4.20 -7.40 10.52
C PHE A 222 4.17 -8.34 11.72
N HIS A 223 4.93 -9.43 11.66
CA HIS A 223 5.19 -10.24 12.84
C HIS A 223 5.78 -9.37 13.96
N PHE A 224 5.28 -9.53 15.19
CA PHE A 224 5.71 -8.70 16.32
C PHE A 224 7.20 -8.88 16.68
N ASP A 225 7.75 -10.08 16.47
CA ASP A 225 9.18 -10.33 16.66
C ASP A 225 10.04 -9.81 15.50
N MET A 226 9.43 -9.40 14.37
CA MET A 226 10.07 -8.99 13.13
C MET A 226 10.94 -10.09 12.50
N ASN A 227 10.78 -11.35 12.92
CA ASN A 227 11.58 -12.51 12.52
C ASN A 227 10.73 -13.74 12.14
N GLY A 228 9.55 -13.52 11.58
CA GLY A 228 8.70 -14.59 11.08
C GLY A 228 7.89 -15.33 12.14
N GLY A 229 7.56 -14.65 13.26
CA GLY A 229 6.71 -15.20 14.31
C GLY A 229 7.36 -16.36 15.09
N TYR A 230 8.65 -16.25 15.39
CA TYR A 230 9.40 -17.28 16.08
C TYR A 230 8.84 -17.59 17.48
N GLY A 231 8.56 -18.86 17.80
CA GLY A 231 7.96 -19.27 19.07
C GLY A 231 7.49 -20.72 19.08
N GLU A 232 6.80 -21.16 20.15
CA GLU A 232 6.31 -22.54 20.26
C GLU A 232 5.22 -22.83 19.20
N CYS A 233 4.29 -21.88 18.98
CA CYS A 233 3.25 -22.03 17.94
C CYS A 233 3.84 -22.20 16.54
N ALA A 234 4.96 -21.51 16.23
CA ALA A 234 5.63 -21.62 14.94
C ALA A 234 6.14 -23.04 14.67
N LYS A 235 6.50 -23.81 15.71
CA LYS A 235 7.02 -25.18 15.55
C LYS A 235 5.95 -26.10 14.99
N ALA A 236 4.79 -26.16 15.64
CA ALA A 236 3.69 -27.01 15.21
C ALA A 236 3.14 -26.56 13.84
N ALA A 237 2.91 -25.26 13.67
CA ALA A 237 2.36 -24.72 12.44
C ALA A 237 3.30 -24.90 11.22
N PHE A 238 4.63 -24.83 11.43
CA PHE A 238 5.58 -25.08 10.35
C PHE A 238 5.70 -26.56 10.00
N GLU A 239 5.60 -27.45 11.01
CA GLU A 239 5.55 -28.89 10.78
C GLU A 239 4.32 -29.25 9.94
N GLU A 240 3.12 -28.77 10.32
CA GLU A 240 1.88 -28.95 9.55
C GLU A 240 2.00 -28.39 8.12
N PHE A 241 2.57 -27.20 7.95
CA PHE A 241 2.80 -26.61 6.64
C PHE A 241 3.70 -27.45 5.74
N LEU A 242 4.77 -28.04 6.30
CA LEU A 242 5.63 -28.94 5.55
C LEU A 242 4.91 -30.26 5.21
N GLU A 243 4.15 -30.84 6.14
CA GLU A 243 3.37 -32.06 5.87
C GLU A 243 2.34 -31.84 4.76
N GLU A 244 1.69 -30.69 4.72
CA GLU A 244 0.66 -30.37 3.73
C GLU A 244 1.24 -30.07 2.35
N TYR A 245 2.23 -29.18 2.26
CA TYR A 245 2.72 -28.63 0.98
C TYR A 245 4.03 -29.24 0.50
N TYR A 246 4.84 -29.81 1.40
CA TYR A 246 6.18 -30.33 1.13
C TYR A 246 6.46 -31.65 1.87
N PRO A 247 5.63 -32.67 1.68
CA PRO A 247 5.73 -33.95 2.44
C PRO A 247 7.06 -34.69 2.24
N GLU A 248 7.86 -34.30 1.24
CA GLU A 248 9.21 -34.82 1.04
C GLU A 248 10.27 -34.17 1.94
N ILE A 249 9.93 -33.05 2.64
CA ILE A 249 10.85 -32.34 3.53
C ILE A 249 10.57 -32.74 4.97
N GLU A 250 11.51 -33.44 5.58
CA GLU A 250 11.42 -33.82 7.00
C GLU A 250 11.52 -32.58 7.91
N TYR A 251 10.59 -32.43 8.85
CA TYR A 251 10.65 -31.41 9.88
C TYR A 251 11.85 -31.61 10.81
N LYS A 252 12.64 -30.55 11.06
CA LYS A 252 13.88 -30.54 11.84
C LYS A 252 13.90 -29.45 12.93
N GLY A 253 12.74 -28.91 13.29
CA GLY A 253 12.60 -27.72 14.13
C GLY A 253 12.66 -26.43 13.33
N LEU A 254 12.54 -25.28 14.01
CA LEU A 254 12.63 -24.00 13.33
C LEU A 254 14.06 -23.76 12.82
N PRO A 255 14.24 -23.12 11.65
CA PRO A 255 15.57 -22.88 11.08
C PRO A 255 16.36 -21.86 11.90
N ASP A 256 17.69 -21.94 11.81
CA ASP A 256 18.57 -20.89 12.38
C ASP A 256 18.52 -19.62 11.52
N LEU A 257 17.73 -18.63 11.94
CA LEU A 257 17.55 -17.37 11.24
C LEU A 257 18.83 -16.51 11.15
N THR A 258 19.87 -16.82 11.93
CA THR A 258 21.17 -16.12 11.77
C THR A 258 21.83 -16.43 10.44
N LEU A 259 21.40 -17.49 9.76
CA LEU A 259 21.84 -17.83 8.41
C LEU A 259 21.35 -16.83 7.38
N LEU A 260 20.21 -16.18 7.58
CA LEU A 260 19.67 -15.14 6.69
C LEU A 260 20.64 -13.97 6.51
N SER A 261 21.32 -13.56 7.57
CA SER A 261 22.29 -12.45 7.52
C SER A 261 23.67 -12.85 6.96
N LYS A 262 24.00 -14.13 7.03
CA LYS A 262 25.33 -14.66 6.69
C LYS A 262 25.40 -15.27 5.29
N ASN A 263 24.32 -15.87 4.79
CA ASN A 263 24.27 -16.55 3.50
C ASN A 263 23.66 -15.67 2.42
N LYS A 264 24.47 -15.20 1.49
CA LYS A 264 24.04 -14.49 0.26
C LYS A 264 23.42 -15.43 -0.79
N ASN A 265 23.13 -16.67 -0.45
CA ASN A 265 22.69 -17.68 -1.41
C ASN A 265 21.67 -18.63 -0.77
N TYR A 266 20.48 -18.13 -0.43
CA TYR A 266 19.35 -18.92 0.09
C TYR A 266 18.91 -20.01 -0.86
N LEU A 267 19.20 -19.88 -2.16
CA LEU A 267 18.89 -20.86 -3.21
C LEU A 267 19.37 -22.29 -2.89
N ASN A 268 20.33 -22.43 -1.96
CA ASN A 268 20.88 -23.71 -1.55
C ASN A 268 20.32 -24.24 -0.22
N ASP A 269 19.46 -23.46 0.46
CA ASP A 269 18.81 -23.87 1.70
C ASP A 269 17.29 -23.89 1.50
N GLU A 270 16.82 -25.02 0.99
CA GLU A 270 15.40 -25.21 0.72
C GLU A 270 14.56 -25.12 1.99
N TYR A 271 15.05 -25.65 3.12
CA TYR A 271 14.35 -25.64 4.39
C TYR A 271 14.09 -24.20 4.89
N LEU A 272 15.10 -23.34 4.81
CA LEU A 272 14.97 -21.93 5.15
C LEU A 272 14.00 -21.20 4.20
N THR A 273 14.07 -21.50 2.90
CA THR A 273 13.15 -20.93 1.90
C THR A 273 11.70 -21.29 2.23
N ARG A 274 11.41 -22.53 2.66
CA ARG A 274 10.05 -22.93 3.07
C ARG A 274 9.58 -22.23 4.33
N TYR A 275 10.46 -21.96 5.27
CA TYR A 275 10.10 -21.17 6.45
C TYR A 275 9.76 -19.71 6.09
N ILE A 276 10.50 -19.10 5.16
CA ILE A 276 10.20 -17.74 4.68
C ILE A 276 8.82 -17.72 3.99
N GLU A 277 8.51 -18.70 3.16
CA GLU A 277 7.18 -18.83 2.54
C GLU A 277 6.07 -18.96 3.58
N PHE A 278 6.24 -19.92 4.50
CA PHE A 278 5.34 -20.15 5.62
C PHE A 278 5.04 -18.86 6.40
N ALA A 279 6.07 -18.12 6.77
CA ALA A 279 5.94 -16.91 7.57
C ALA A 279 5.08 -15.83 6.88
N ASN A 280 5.18 -15.69 5.56
CA ASN A 280 4.40 -14.71 4.80
C ASN A 280 2.99 -15.23 4.47
N PHE A 281 2.87 -16.49 4.07
CA PHE A 281 1.59 -17.09 3.73
C PHE A 281 0.61 -17.10 4.92
N LYS A 282 1.08 -17.44 6.11
CA LYS A 282 0.24 -17.48 7.33
C LYS A 282 -0.27 -16.10 7.76
N VAL A 283 0.42 -15.02 7.42
CA VAL A 283 -0.10 -13.66 7.61
C VAL A 283 -1.27 -13.39 6.66
N ALA A 284 -1.12 -13.72 5.38
CA ALA A 284 -2.19 -13.57 4.40
C ALA A 284 -3.42 -14.43 4.78
N GLU A 285 -3.21 -15.66 5.24
CA GLU A 285 -4.28 -16.53 5.73
C GLU A 285 -5.01 -15.94 6.95
N ALA A 286 -4.29 -15.32 7.89
CA ALA A 286 -4.90 -14.66 9.04
C ALA A 286 -5.75 -13.45 8.61
N ILE A 287 -5.24 -12.62 7.71
CA ILE A 287 -6.00 -11.47 7.15
C ILE A 287 -7.30 -11.96 6.51
N SER A 288 -7.22 -12.95 5.64
CA SER A 288 -8.37 -13.53 4.95
C SER A 288 -9.41 -14.10 5.93
N HIS A 289 -8.95 -14.77 6.98
CA HIS A 289 -9.81 -15.31 8.03
C HIS A 289 -10.62 -14.22 8.75
N PHE A 290 -9.98 -13.11 9.15
CA PHE A 290 -10.68 -12.03 9.85
C PHE A 290 -11.56 -11.19 8.91
N ALA A 291 -11.18 -11.06 7.63
CA ALA A 291 -12.03 -10.45 6.62
C ALA A 291 -13.34 -11.23 6.44
N GLN A 292 -13.25 -12.57 6.34
CA GLN A 292 -14.44 -13.44 6.28
C GLN A 292 -15.37 -13.22 7.48
N ILE A 293 -14.83 -13.09 8.70
CA ILE A 293 -15.65 -12.86 9.91
C ILE A 293 -16.47 -11.59 9.79
N VAL A 294 -15.87 -10.48 9.39
CA VAL A 294 -16.62 -9.22 9.22
C VAL A 294 -17.68 -9.37 8.13
N LYS A 295 -17.36 -10.01 7.00
CA LYS A 295 -18.32 -10.29 5.93
C LYS A 295 -19.48 -11.17 6.43
N GLU A 296 -19.20 -12.20 7.23
CA GLU A 296 -20.23 -13.04 7.85
C GLU A 296 -21.15 -12.24 8.76
N GLU A 297 -20.59 -11.40 9.65
CA GLU A 297 -21.38 -10.63 10.61
C GLU A 297 -22.20 -9.50 9.95
N THR A 298 -21.71 -8.95 8.86
CA THR A 298 -22.41 -7.90 8.09
C THR A 298 -23.25 -8.44 6.93
N GLY A 299 -23.22 -9.75 6.64
CA GLY A 299 -23.90 -10.34 5.48
C GLY A 299 -23.36 -9.80 4.16
N ASP A 300 -22.09 -9.51 4.08
CA ASP A 300 -21.40 -8.88 2.92
C ASP A 300 -22.08 -7.57 2.45
N ASN A 301 -22.63 -6.80 3.37
CA ASN A 301 -23.27 -5.52 3.04
C ASN A 301 -22.33 -4.32 3.09
N VAL A 302 -21.11 -4.47 3.63
CA VAL A 302 -20.13 -3.40 3.70
C VAL A 302 -18.76 -3.87 3.24
N VAL A 303 -17.96 -2.93 2.72
CA VAL A 303 -16.60 -3.25 2.24
C VAL A 303 -15.66 -3.58 3.40
N VAL A 304 -14.75 -4.53 3.16
CA VAL A 304 -13.71 -4.92 4.10
C VAL A 304 -12.35 -4.80 3.43
N GLY A 305 -11.41 -4.16 4.12
CA GLY A 305 -10.05 -4.05 3.65
C GLY A 305 -9.02 -4.25 4.73
N THR A 306 -7.78 -4.21 4.32
CA THR A 306 -6.65 -4.44 5.21
C THR A 306 -5.46 -3.58 4.82
N PHE A 307 -4.56 -3.39 5.76
CA PHE A 307 -3.25 -2.81 5.49
C PHE A 307 -2.29 -3.92 5.04
N TYR A 308 -1.88 -3.93 3.78
CA TYR A 308 -0.89 -4.88 3.26
C TYR A 308 -0.06 -4.23 2.16
N GLY A 309 0.66 -3.18 2.52
CA GLY A 309 1.19 -2.20 1.60
C GLY A 309 2.70 -2.18 1.43
N TYR A 310 3.46 -3.14 1.93
CA TYR A 310 4.93 -3.04 1.99
C TYR A 310 5.68 -4.02 1.07
N THR A 311 5.00 -4.67 0.16
CA THR A 311 5.55 -5.72 -0.72
C THR A 311 6.84 -5.30 -1.44
N LEU A 312 6.95 -4.03 -1.86
CA LEU A 312 8.09 -3.51 -2.61
C LEU A 312 9.08 -2.68 -1.77
N GLU A 313 8.89 -2.61 -0.46
CA GLU A 313 9.69 -1.73 0.40
C GLU A 313 10.34 -2.45 1.57
N VAL A 314 9.69 -3.44 2.13
CA VAL A 314 10.23 -4.25 3.23
C VAL A 314 11.26 -5.23 2.70
N THR A 315 12.50 -5.06 3.14
CA THR A 315 13.63 -5.87 2.67
C THR A 315 13.89 -7.11 3.52
N ASN A 316 13.32 -7.19 4.72
CA ASN A 316 13.38 -8.37 5.55
C ASN A 316 12.25 -9.34 5.16
N SER A 317 12.61 -10.43 4.52
CA SER A 317 11.69 -11.45 4.00
C SER A 317 10.84 -12.18 5.07
N LEU A 318 11.14 -11.97 6.35
CA LEU A 318 10.42 -12.59 7.48
C LEU A 318 9.40 -11.65 8.15
N GLN A 319 9.16 -10.46 7.61
CA GLN A 319 8.23 -9.52 8.25
C GLN A 319 6.75 -9.80 7.99
N GLY A 320 6.40 -10.59 6.96
CA GLY A 320 5.02 -11.01 6.71
C GLY A 320 4.34 -10.34 5.50
N ASN A 321 5.02 -9.44 4.77
CA ASN A 321 4.42 -8.61 3.72
C ASN A 321 4.71 -9.07 2.28
N HIS A 322 4.98 -10.37 2.07
CA HIS A 322 5.30 -10.92 0.76
C HIS A 322 4.39 -12.11 0.38
N ALA A 323 3.09 -11.91 0.47
CA ALA A 323 2.08 -12.86 0.06
C ALA A 323 0.82 -12.12 -0.47
N LEU A 324 1.01 -10.98 -1.12
CA LEU A 324 -0.08 -10.14 -1.64
C LEU A 324 -0.93 -10.89 -2.65
N ASN A 325 -0.31 -11.72 -3.51
CA ASN A 325 -1.04 -12.51 -4.50
C ASN A 325 -2.17 -13.35 -3.88
N TYR A 326 -1.97 -13.93 -2.69
CA TYR A 326 -3.03 -14.71 -2.02
C TYR A 326 -4.17 -13.82 -1.52
N ILE A 327 -3.85 -12.64 -0.99
CA ILE A 327 -4.84 -11.64 -0.55
C ILE A 327 -5.66 -11.14 -1.73
N LEU A 328 -5.04 -10.95 -2.89
CA LEU A 328 -5.73 -10.47 -4.10
C LEU A 328 -6.78 -11.46 -4.63
N GLN A 329 -6.58 -12.75 -4.39
CA GLN A 329 -7.54 -13.79 -4.79
C GLN A 329 -8.73 -13.92 -3.85
N ASP A 330 -8.62 -13.43 -2.58
CA ASP A 330 -9.71 -13.50 -1.61
C ASP A 330 -10.80 -12.48 -1.91
N LYS A 331 -12.02 -12.95 -2.13
CA LYS A 331 -13.19 -12.12 -2.43
C LYS A 331 -13.82 -11.43 -1.23
N ASN A 332 -13.44 -11.82 -0.01
CA ASN A 332 -13.87 -11.15 1.21
C ASN A 332 -13.09 -9.86 1.49
N ILE A 333 -12.06 -9.57 0.68
CA ILE A 333 -11.25 -8.36 0.80
C ILE A 333 -11.55 -7.44 -0.38
N ASP A 334 -12.03 -6.23 -0.11
CA ASP A 334 -12.46 -5.27 -1.13
C ASP A 334 -11.42 -4.18 -1.40
N PHE A 335 -10.56 -3.85 -0.42
CA PHE A 335 -9.55 -2.81 -0.59
C PHE A 335 -8.26 -3.12 0.16
N ILE A 336 -7.15 -2.60 -0.37
CA ILE A 336 -5.81 -2.74 0.21
C ILE A 336 -5.25 -1.36 0.53
N CYS A 337 -4.69 -1.21 1.74
CA CYS A 337 -4.10 0.03 2.22
C CYS A 337 -2.58 -0.01 2.16
N SER A 338 -1.98 1.15 1.86
CA SER A 338 -0.53 1.39 1.88
C SER A 338 -0.21 2.86 2.12
N PRO A 339 0.86 3.21 2.82
CA PRO A 339 1.39 4.57 2.78
C PRO A 339 2.11 4.85 1.46
N ASN A 340 2.39 6.14 1.23
CA ASN A 340 3.36 6.53 0.20
C ASN A 340 4.76 6.04 0.55
N SER A 341 5.57 5.72 -0.46
CA SER A 341 6.93 5.22 -0.27
C SER A 341 7.78 6.12 0.65
N TYR A 342 8.59 5.48 1.48
CA TYR A 342 9.58 6.14 2.34
C TYR A 342 10.95 6.32 1.66
N ILE A 343 11.03 6.24 0.32
CA ILE A 343 12.27 6.44 -0.45
C ILE A 343 12.96 7.73 -0.01
N GLY A 344 14.24 7.62 0.37
CA GLY A 344 15.03 8.73 0.87
C GLY A 344 14.44 9.40 2.11
N THR A 345 13.66 8.65 2.94
CA THR A 345 12.86 9.22 4.05
C THR A 345 11.92 10.33 3.57
N ARG A 346 11.30 10.12 2.39
CA ARG A 346 10.46 11.09 1.69
C ARG A 346 11.20 12.37 1.31
N ASP A 347 12.40 12.18 0.72
CA ASP A 347 13.11 13.27 0.06
C ASP A 347 12.18 13.90 -1.01
N PRO A 348 11.95 15.21 -0.99
CA PRO A 348 11.11 15.92 -1.95
C PRO A 348 11.50 15.67 -3.41
N ASP A 349 12.79 15.52 -3.67
CA ASP A 349 13.33 15.32 -5.01
C ASP A 349 13.25 13.84 -5.48
N THR A 350 12.42 13.00 -4.86
CA THR A 350 12.16 11.62 -5.27
C THR A 350 10.68 11.35 -5.50
N ASP A 351 10.34 10.37 -6.34
CA ASP A 351 8.96 9.94 -6.52
C ASP A 351 8.51 9.05 -5.34
N TRP A 352 7.36 9.39 -4.72
CA TRP A 352 6.76 8.67 -3.61
C TRP A 352 5.66 7.74 -4.12
N THR A 353 6.07 6.67 -4.79
CA THR A 353 5.14 5.70 -5.37
C THR A 353 4.42 4.88 -4.31
N GLU A 354 3.42 4.12 -4.71
CA GLU A 354 2.85 3.05 -3.90
C GLU A 354 3.94 2.01 -3.58
N MET A 355 3.82 1.35 -2.42
CA MET A 355 4.78 0.34 -1.97
C MET A 355 4.36 -1.08 -2.32
N TYR A 356 3.37 -1.23 -3.19
CA TYR A 356 2.84 -2.49 -3.72
C TYR A 356 2.61 -2.40 -5.25
N PRO A 357 2.42 -3.51 -5.95
CA PRO A 357 2.04 -3.51 -7.36
C PRO A 357 0.56 -3.08 -7.50
N ALA A 358 0.32 -1.76 -7.54
CA ALA A 358 -1.01 -1.17 -7.45
C ALA A 358 -1.94 -1.57 -8.60
N ASP A 359 -1.39 -1.81 -9.79
CA ASP A 359 -2.19 -2.18 -10.95
C ASP A 359 -2.64 -3.64 -10.90
N SER A 360 -1.93 -4.53 -10.17
CA SER A 360 -2.44 -5.85 -9.80
C SER A 360 -3.64 -5.75 -8.87
N ILE A 361 -3.61 -4.89 -7.86
CA ILE A 361 -4.74 -4.69 -6.95
C ILE A 361 -5.99 -4.28 -7.74
N ARG A 362 -5.84 -3.31 -8.65
CA ARG A 362 -6.94 -2.85 -9.52
C ARG A 362 -7.41 -3.92 -10.50
N LEU A 363 -6.51 -4.72 -11.07
CA LEU A 363 -6.84 -5.81 -11.97
C LEU A 363 -7.74 -6.86 -11.31
N HIS A 364 -7.49 -7.14 -10.03
CA HIS A 364 -8.33 -8.02 -9.20
C HIS A 364 -9.61 -7.36 -8.66
N GLY A 365 -9.98 -6.18 -9.18
CA GLY A 365 -11.21 -5.48 -8.83
C GLY A 365 -11.22 -4.85 -7.43
N LYS A 366 -10.05 -4.74 -6.78
CA LYS A 366 -9.93 -4.18 -5.43
C LYS A 366 -9.53 -2.71 -5.48
N MET A 367 -10.04 -1.92 -4.55
CA MET A 367 -9.69 -0.51 -4.43
C MET A 367 -8.34 -0.34 -3.71
N CYS A 368 -7.46 0.48 -4.28
CA CYS A 368 -6.30 0.99 -3.57
C CYS A 368 -6.74 2.12 -2.64
N PHE A 369 -6.51 1.99 -1.33
CA PHE A 369 -6.83 3.03 -0.35
C PHE A 369 -5.52 3.55 0.25
N GLN A 370 -5.07 4.71 -0.23
CA GLN A 370 -3.74 5.21 0.02
C GLN A 370 -3.68 6.06 1.29
N GLU A 371 -2.75 5.72 2.19
CA GLU A 371 -2.41 6.53 3.34
C GLU A 371 -1.55 7.73 2.90
N CYS A 372 -2.08 8.93 3.07
CA CYS A 372 -1.38 10.18 2.79
C CYS A 372 -0.96 10.85 4.10
N ASP A 373 0.08 10.31 4.73
CA ASP A 373 0.69 10.80 5.97
C ASP A 373 1.75 11.88 5.69
N ILE A 374 1.36 12.91 4.94
CA ILE A 374 2.25 13.96 4.48
C ILE A 374 2.53 14.94 5.61
N ARG A 375 3.81 15.01 6.03
CA ARG A 375 4.25 15.98 7.04
C ARG A 375 4.16 17.38 6.48
N THR A 376 3.71 18.31 7.33
CA THR A 376 3.61 19.74 6.99
C THR A 376 4.63 20.55 7.79
N HIS A 377 4.65 21.83 7.61
CA HIS A 377 5.43 22.76 8.43
C HIS A 377 4.90 22.86 9.87
N LEU A 378 3.69 22.35 10.14
CA LEU A 378 3.05 22.29 11.45
C LEU A 378 3.28 20.94 12.18
N THR A 379 3.90 19.98 11.52
CA THR A 379 4.16 18.67 12.13
C THR A 379 5.07 18.84 13.34
N GLU A 380 4.63 18.33 14.48
CA GLU A 380 5.44 18.24 15.70
C GLU A 380 5.83 16.79 15.96
N PRO A 381 7.05 16.48 16.39
CA PRO A 381 7.39 15.15 16.91
C PRO A 381 6.44 14.75 18.04
N LEU A 382 6.16 13.44 18.16
CA LEU A 382 5.19 12.94 19.15
C LEU A 382 5.57 13.35 20.58
N SER A 383 6.86 13.32 20.92
CA SER A 383 7.36 13.75 22.25
C SER A 383 7.07 15.21 22.59
N GLN A 384 6.90 16.08 21.59
CA GLN A 384 6.53 17.49 21.75
C GLN A 384 5.03 17.67 21.73
N LYS A 385 4.34 16.97 20.83
CA LYS A 385 2.88 17.03 20.69
C LYS A 385 2.17 16.41 21.88
N ASP A 386 2.63 15.26 22.32
CA ASP A 386 2.09 14.51 23.45
C ASP A 386 3.19 13.83 24.29
N PRO A 387 3.84 14.58 25.20
CA PRO A 387 4.88 14.04 26.06
C PRO A 387 4.41 12.87 26.95
N SER A 388 3.09 12.71 27.14
CA SER A 388 2.57 11.59 27.91
C SER A 388 2.62 10.27 27.12
N THR A 389 2.55 10.33 25.81
CA THR A 389 2.64 9.18 24.92
C THR A 389 4.08 8.83 24.57
N ASP A 390 4.93 9.82 24.27
CA ASP A 390 6.37 9.62 24.01
C ASP A 390 7.24 10.42 24.97
N PRO A 391 7.36 9.97 26.24
CA PRO A 391 8.11 10.70 27.26
C PRO A 391 9.63 10.68 27.05
N TYR A 392 10.14 9.83 26.17
CA TYR A 392 11.57 9.63 25.94
C TYR A 392 12.05 10.09 24.57
N GLY A 393 11.18 10.62 23.70
CA GLY A 393 11.54 11.06 22.36
C GLY A 393 11.97 9.92 21.45
N LEU A 394 11.25 8.80 21.47
CA LEU A 394 11.59 7.60 20.70
C LEU A 394 11.23 7.72 19.22
N LEU A 395 10.28 8.62 18.89
CA LEU A 395 9.79 8.86 17.52
C LEU A 395 10.25 10.23 17.00
N GLU A 396 11.57 10.44 16.95
CA GLU A 396 12.20 11.69 16.49
C GLU A 396 13.05 11.52 15.21
N ALA A 397 12.95 10.39 14.52
CA ALA A 397 13.64 10.20 13.25
C ALA A 397 13.26 11.29 12.23
N PRO A 398 14.09 11.60 11.21
CA PRO A 398 13.83 12.66 10.23
C PRO A 398 12.45 12.57 9.55
N VAL A 399 11.91 11.36 9.40
CA VAL A 399 10.56 11.15 8.85
C VAL A 399 9.45 11.78 9.70
N TRP A 400 9.69 12.03 10.99
CA TRP A 400 8.73 12.61 11.93
C TRP A 400 8.90 14.13 12.14
N GLN A 401 9.85 14.76 11.41
CA GLN A 401 10.13 16.16 11.55
C GLN A 401 9.27 17.02 10.61
N PRO A 402 9.00 18.30 10.97
CA PRO A 402 8.25 19.23 10.13
C PRO A 402 8.97 19.52 8.82
N ARG A 403 8.21 19.92 7.81
CA ARG A 403 8.76 20.45 6.56
C ARG A 403 9.36 21.84 6.78
N ALA A 404 10.37 22.17 5.99
CA ALA A 404 11.14 23.41 6.14
C ALA A 404 10.30 24.68 5.91
N SER A 405 9.19 24.60 5.18
CA SER A 405 8.32 25.73 4.89
C SER A 405 6.91 25.30 4.51
N LYS A 406 5.96 26.23 4.64
CA LYS A 406 4.58 26.09 4.14
C LYS A 406 4.55 25.84 2.64
N TYR A 407 5.41 26.53 1.85
CA TYR A 407 5.52 26.30 0.41
C TYR A 407 5.86 24.85 0.08
N GLN A 408 6.85 24.28 0.76
CA GLN A 408 7.21 22.87 0.59
C GLN A 408 6.05 21.96 0.97
N ALA A 409 5.44 22.19 2.13
CA ALA A 409 4.31 21.38 2.61
C ALA A 409 3.15 21.35 1.60
N LEU A 410 2.70 22.53 1.14
CA LEU A 410 1.61 22.63 0.15
C LEU A 410 1.94 21.88 -1.15
N ASN A 411 3.14 22.05 -1.69
CA ASN A 411 3.50 21.39 -2.95
C ASN A 411 3.65 19.87 -2.81
N GLU A 412 4.07 19.37 -1.65
CA GLU A 412 4.11 17.92 -1.38
C GLU A 412 2.71 17.34 -1.21
N ILE A 413 1.79 18.06 -0.54
CA ILE A 413 0.38 17.67 -0.44
C ILE A 413 -0.27 17.66 -1.83
N ARG A 414 -0.07 18.71 -2.64
CA ARG A 414 -0.53 18.79 -4.04
C ARG A 414 -0.08 17.60 -4.87
N ARG A 415 1.21 17.27 -4.79
CA ARG A 415 1.79 16.13 -5.50
C ARG A 415 1.18 14.80 -5.06
N SER A 416 1.04 14.60 -3.73
CA SER A 416 0.44 13.40 -3.18
C SER A 416 -1.01 13.24 -3.65
N PHE A 417 -1.81 14.30 -3.53
CA PHE A 417 -3.18 14.32 -4.05
C PHE A 417 -3.26 14.02 -5.55
N ALA A 418 -2.48 14.75 -6.36
CA ALA A 418 -2.51 14.60 -7.82
C ALA A 418 -2.14 13.17 -8.26
N ARG A 419 -1.20 12.53 -7.56
CA ARG A 419 -0.88 11.12 -7.82
C ARG A 419 -2.08 10.23 -7.57
N GLN A 420 -2.75 10.36 -6.41
CA GLN A 420 -3.90 9.51 -6.08
C GLN A 420 -5.07 9.74 -7.04
N LEU A 421 -5.37 10.99 -7.39
CA LEU A 421 -6.37 11.35 -8.38
C LEU A 421 -6.10 10.68 -9.74
N ILE A 422 -4.88 10.81 -10.25
CA ILE A 422 -4.48 10.31 -11.57
C ILE A 422 -4.44 8.79 -11.62
N LYS A 423 -4.01 8.15 -10.53
CA LYS A 423 -4.01 6.70 -10.40
C LYS A 423 -5.40 6.13 -10.03
N GLY A 424 -6.38 6.97 -9.72
CA GLY A 424 -7.72 6.54 -9.32
C GLY A 424 -7.78 5.88 -7.95
N ASN A 425 -6.80 6.14 -7.07
CA ASN A 425 -6.76 5.59 -5.72
C ASN A 425 -7.68 6.37 -4.79
N ALA A 426 -8.44 5.71 -3.94
CA ALA A 426 -8.97 6.32 -2.73
C ALA A 426 -7.82 6.73 -1.79
N LEU A 427 -8.06 7.68 -0.90
CA LEU A 427 -7.03 8.15 0.03
C LEU A 427 -7.61 8.57 1.36
N TRP A 428 -6.77 8.55 2.40
CA TRP A 428 -7.05 9.32 3.61
C TRP A 428 -5.85 10.21 3.96
N TRP A 429 -6.17 11.42 4.43
CA TRP A 429 -5.20 12.30 5.04
C TRP A 429 -4.96 11.81 6.46
N PHE A 430 -3.74 11.34 6.70
CA PHE A 430 -3.37 10.79 7.98
C PHE A 430 -2.64 11.84 8.81
N ASP A 431 -3.41 12.51 9.64
CA ASP A 431 -2.96 13.47 10.65
C ASP A 431 -2.53 12.72 11.92
N MET A 432 -1.44 11.94 11.80
CA MET A 432 -1.09 10.87 12.73
C MET A 432 -1.11 11.31 14.19
N TRP A 433 -0.52 12.49 14.48
CA TRP A 433 -0.46 13.06 15.82
C TRP A 433 -1.46 14.20 16.05
N GLY A 434 -2.20 14.59 15.04
CA GLY A 434 -3.14 15.72 15.04
C GLY A 434 -2.46 17.07 14.82
N GLY A 435 -3.17 17.97 14.12
CA GLY A 435 -2.76 19.35 13.88
C GLY A 435 -1.78 19.55 12.72
N TRP A 436 -1.48 18.54 11.92
CA TRP A 436 -0.56 18.66 10.79
C TRP A 436 -1.14 19.52 9.67
N TYR A 437 -2.45 19.57 9.55
CA TYR A 437 -3.19 20.29 8.51
C TYR A 437 -3.89 21.54 9.01
N ALA A 438 -3.75 21.93 10.29
CA ALA A 438 -4.39 23.07 10.95
C ALA A 438 -3.90 24.44 10.41
N ASP A 439 -4.05 24.67 9.11
CA ASP A 439 -3.64 25.89 8.42
C ASP A 439 -4.70 26.24 7.37
N GLU A 440 -5.13 27.52 7.33
CA GLU A 440 -6.20 28.00 6.46
C GLU A 440 -5.93 27.73 4.98
N ASP A 441 -4.69 27.94 4.50
CA ASP A 441 -4.36 27.69 3.09
C ASP A 441 -4.39 26.19 2.78
N ILE A 442 -3.90 25.34 3.72
CA ILE A 442 -3.96 23.89 3.57
C ILE A 442 -5.42 23.44 3.50
N MET A 443 -6.29 23.91 4.39
CA MET A 443 -7.70 23.50 4.42
C MET A 443 -8.47 24.00 3.20
N ASN A 444 -8.15 25.18 2.66
CA ASN A 444 -8.70 25.66 1.39
C ASN A 444 -8.31 24.74 0.22
N GLU A 445 -7.07 24.26 0.20
CA GLU A 445 -6.65 23.28 -0.81
C GLU A 445 -7.30 21.92 -0.59
N MET A 446 -7.49 21.46 0.65
CA MET A 446 -8.23 20.23 0.96
C MET A 446 -9.66 20.27 0.40
N ALA A 447 -10.36 21.41 0.53
CA ALA A 447 -11.68 21.62 -0.06
C ALA A 447 -11.62 21.55 -1.61
N THR A 448 -10.59 22.13 -2.20
CA THR A 448 -10.35 22.08 -3.66
C THR A 448 -10.09 20.66 -4.12
N TYR A 449 -9.24 19.89 -3.45
CA TYR A 449 -8.93 18.50 -3.78
C TYR A 449 -10.16 17.61 -3.74
N LYS A 450 -10.97 17.77 -2.71
CA LYS A 450 -12.23 17.03 -2.56
C LYS A 450 -13.15 17.31 -3.74
N SER A 451 -13.31 18.57 -4.14
CA SER A 451 -14.12 18.97 -5.28
C SER A 451 -13.61 18.39 -6.61
N ILE A 452 -12.29 18.47 -6.85
CA ILE A 452 -11.65 17.91 -8.06
C ILE A 452 -11.86 16.39 -8.10
N TYR A 453 -11.68 15.71 -6.97
CA TYR A 453 -11.84 14.24 -6.94
C TYR A 453 -13.28 13.82 -7.19
N GLU A 454 -14.26 14.51 -6.60
CA GLU A 454 -15.69 14.26 -6.87
C GLU A 454 -16.05 14.48 -8.35
N GLN A 455 -15.50 15.52 -8.97
CA GLN A 455 -15.69 15.75 -10.39
C GLN A 455 -15.10 14.59 -11.21
N SER A 456 -13.93 14.06 -10.83
CA SER A 456 -13.28 12.96 -11.55
C SER A 456 -14.09 11.67 -11.57
N ILE A 457 -14.98 11.44 -10.62
CA ILE A 457 -15.89 10.29 -10.60
C ILE A 457 -16.86 10.32 -11.78
N THR A 458 -17.14 11.50 -12.32
CA THR A 458 -18.05 11.69 -13.48
C THR A 458 -17.35 11.61 -14.83
N ASP A 459 -16.02 11.44 -14.86
CA ASP A 459 -15.26 11.30 -16.10
C ASP A 459 -15.64 10.01 -16.83
N ALA A 460 -15.75 10.10 -18.15
CA ALA A 460 -16.21 8.98 -18.98
C ALA A 460 -15.17 7.84 -19.10
N ASP A 461 -13.90 8.17 -18.93
CA ASP A 461 -12.77 7.23 -18.91
C ASP A 461 -11.75 7.69 -17.88
N ARG A 462 -11.46 6.86 -16.90
CA ARG A 462 -10.51 7.08 -15.83
C ARG A 462 -9.33 6.11 -15.87
N SER A 463 -9.24 5.34 -16.95
CA SER A 463 -8.21 4.33 -17.11
C SER A 463 -6.80 4.91 -17.28
N SER A 464 -5.79 4.06 -17.11
CA SER A 464 -4.40 4.42 -17.33
C SER A 464 -4.13 4.64 -18.82
N VAL A 465 -3.27 5.63 -19.12
CA VAL A 465 -2.72 5.86 -20.47
C VAL A 465 -1.30 5.31 -20.62
N ALA A 466 -0.84 4.51 -19.69
CA ALA A 466 0.50 3.94 -19.70
C ALA A 466 0.67 3.00 -20.91
N GLU A 467 1.79 3.16 -21.61
CA GLU A 467 2.20 2.33 -22.74
C GLU A 467 3.35 1.38 -22.39
N VAL A 468 3.81 1.44 -21.14
CA VAL A 468 4.84 0.56 -20.57
C VAL A 468 4.34 -0.06 -19.27
N ALA A 469 4.50 -1.38 -19.14
CA ALA A 469 4.23 -2.11 -17.91
C ALA A 469 5.53 -2.50 -17.22
N VAL A 470 5.52 -2.38 -15.90
CA VAL A 470 6.57 -2.86 -14.99
C VAL A 470 6.03 -4.07 -14.26
N PHE A 471 6.75 -5.18 -14.33
CA PHE A 471 6.41 -6.39 -13.58
C PHE A 471 7.44 -6.65 -12.50
N VAL A 472 6.95 -6.78 -11.28
CA VAL A 472 7.73 -7.19 -10.11
C VAL A 472 7.48 -8.66 -9.83
N ASP A 473 8.45 -9.32 -9.23
CA ASP A 473 8.33 -10.72 -8.86
C ASP A 473 8.27 -10.83 -7.33
N GLU A 474 7.06 -10.83 -6.80
CA GLU A 474 6.87 -10.96 -5.35
C GLU A 474 7.51 -12.26 -4.84
N SER A 475 7.46 -13.36 -5.61
CA SER A 475 8.03 -14.64 -5.20
C SER A 475 9.55 -14.61 -5.04
N ALA A 476 10.22 -13.62 -5.63
CA ALA A 476 11.66 -13.46 -5.54
C ALA A 476 12.18 -13.10 -4.14
N TYR A 477 11.32 -12.59 -3.23
CA TYR A 477 11.72 -12.18 -1.87
C TYR A 477 12.42 -13.30 -1.09
N LYS A 478 12.02 -14.55 -1.31
CA LYS A 478 12.59 -15.72 -0.64
C LYS A 478 13.98 -16.12 -1.15
N TYR A 479 14.44 -15.49 -2.23
CA TYR A 479 15.72 -15.76 -2.88
C TYR A 479 16.64 -14.56 -2.92
N LEU A 480 16.17 -13.37 -2.51
CA LEU A 480 16.92 -12.13 -2.55
C LEU A 480 17.38 -11.71 -1.16
N THR A 481 18.63 -11.29 -1.05
CA THR A 481 19.13 -10.60 0.12
C THR A 481 18.75 -9.12 0.09
N ASP A 482 18.88 -8.45 1.23
CA ASP A 482 18.50 -7.04 1.42
C ASP A 482 19.01 -6.10 0.29
N SER A 483 20.28 -6.19 -0.10
CA SER A 483 20.85 -5.26 -1.08
C SER A 483 20.28 -5.42 -2.49
N PRO A 484 20.21 -6.63 -3.10
CA PRO A 484 19.51 -6.83 -4.36
C PRO A 484 18.03 -6.44 -4.30
N PHE A 485 17.32 -6.83 -3.26
CA PHE A 485 15.91 -6.45 -3.09
C PHE A 485 15.74 -4.93 -3.10
N ARG A 486 16.55 -4.22 -2.30
CA ARG A 486 16.53 -2.75 -2.23
C ARG A 486 16.82 -2.11 -3.59
N ASN A 487 17.75 -2.62 -4.36
CA ASN A 487 18.06 -2.05 -5.68
C ASN A 487 16.97 -2.32 -6.70
N ILE A 488 16.49 -3.55 -6.79
CA ILE A 488 15.53 -4.00 -7.81
C ILE A 488 14.14 -3.38 -7.55
N PHE A 489 13.65 -3.41 -6.33
CA PHE A 489 12.28 -2.99 -6.02
C PHE A 489 12.23 -1.57 -5.44
N PHE A 490 13.01 -1.26 -4.44
CA PHE A 490 12.96 0.03 -3.75
C PHE A 490 13.60 1.16 -4.59
N ASN A 491 14.90 1.04 -4.92
CA ASN A 491 15.62 2.11 -5.63
C ASN A 491 15.20 2.24 -7.10
N GLN A 492 14.75 1.15 -7.75
CA GLN A 492 14.32 1.19 -9.15
C GLN A 492 13.07 2.05 -9.35
N ARG A 493 12.14 2.07 -8.36
CA ARG A 493 10.93 2.92 -8.44
C ARG A 493 11.27 4.41 -8.55
N LYS A 494 12.34 4.86 -7.87
CA LYS A 494 12.86 6.23 -8.02
C LYS A 494 13.22 6.55 -9.47
N GLU A 495 13.93 5.67 -10.15
CA GLU A 495 14.35 5.87 -11.54
C GLU A 495 13.14 5.85 -12.50
N LEU A 496 12.14 5.02 -12.21
CA LEU A 496 10.89 4.96 -12.98
C LEU A 496 10.12 6.28 -12.92
N GLY A 497 10.05 6.93 -11.77
CA GLY A 497 9.36 8.20 -11.59
C GLY A 497 9.92 9.34 -12.47
N PHE A 498 11.21 9.28 -12.83
CA PHE A 498 11.87 10.25 -13.70
C PHE A 498 11.90 9.87 -15.18
N MET A 499 11.29 8.77 -15.55
CA MET A 499 11.34 8.25 -16.93
C MET A 499 10.64 9.20 -17.93
N GLY A 500 9.70 10.00 -17.48
CA GLY A 500 8.94 10.96 -18.30
C GLY A 500 7.78 10.34 -19.07
N ALA A 501 7.47 9.06 -18.80
CA ALA A 501 6.29 8.36 -19.27
C ALA A 501 5.56 7.73 -18.10
N PRO A 502 4.22 7.73 -18.06
CA PRO A 502 3.46 6.95 -17.10
C PRO A 502 3.71 5.45 -17.28
N TYR A 503 3.61 4.69 -16.21
CA TYR A 503 3.73 3.25 -16.22
C TYR A 503 2.70 2.61 -15.29
N ASP A 504 2.32 1.39 -15.60
CA ASP A 504 1.55 0.54 -14.71
C ASP A 504 2.46 -0.51 -14.09
N ILE A 505 2.20 -0.89 -12.82
CA ILE A 505 3.04 -1.82 -12.07
C ILE A 505 2.20 -3.00 -11.58
N TYR A 506 2.60 -4.19 -12.04
CA TYR A 506 1.95 -5.47 -11.75
C TYR A 506 2.89 -6.43 -11.05
N ASP A 507 2.33 -7.37 -10.29
CA ASP A 507 3.05 -8.58 -9.96
C ASP A 507 3.12 -9.51 -11.19
N VAL A 508 4.18 -10.30 -11.27
CA VAL A 508 4.40 -11.22 -12.39
C VAL A 508 3.35 -12.33 -12.49
N TYR A 509 2.61 -12.60 -11.43
CA TYR A 509 1.46 -13.53 -11.45
C TYR A 509 0.40 -13.11 -12.46
N ASP A 510 0.21 -11.81 -12.69
CA ASP A 510 -0.77 -11.26 -13.62
C ASP A 510 -0.22 -11.07 -15.05
N PHE A 511 1.03 -11.48 -15.30
CA PHE A 511 1.73 -11.20 -16.55
C PHE A 511 0.94 -11.61 -17.79
N GLU A 512 0.43 -12.85 -17.84
CA GLU A 512 -0.23 -13.42 -19.01
C GLU A 512 -1.48 -12.65 -19.42
N GLU A 513 -2.17 -12.04 -18.47
CA GLU A 513 -3.41 -11.33 -18.68
C GLU A 513 -3.20 -9.97 -19.35
N VAL A 514 -2.12 -9.25 -18.99
CA VAL A 514 -2.03 -7.82 -19.34
C VAL A 514 -0.89 -7.46 -20.30
N TYR A 515 0.21 -8.22 -20.38
CA TYR A 515 1.45 -7.79 -21.06
C TYR A 515 1.29 -7.38 -22.52
N LYS A 516 0.29 -7.91 -23.23
CA LYS A 516 0.01 -7.59 -24.65
C LYS A 516 -0.60 -6.21 -24.86
N ASN A 517 -1.09 -5.60 -23.80
CA ASN A 517 -1.71 -4.27 -23.84
C ASN A 517 -0.66 -3.15 -23.92
N TYR A 518 0.63 -3.48 -23.73
CA TYR A 518 1.72 -2.52 -23.62
C TYR A 518 2.71 -2.60 -24.79
N LYS A 519 3.27 -1.46 -25.15
CA LYS A 519 4.32 -1.36 -26.20
C LYS A 519 5.68 -1.89 -25.72
N ALA A 520 5.91 -1.85 -24.42
CA ALA A 520 7.18 -2.23 -23.82
C ALA A 520 6.99 -2.76 -22.39
N VAL A 521 7.84 -3.69 -21.97
CA VAL A 521 7.79 -4.36 -20.67
C VAL A 521 9.12 -4.21 -19.93
N ILE A 522 9.05 -3.95 -18.64
CA ILE A 522 10.19 -3.90 -17.72
C ILE A 522 10.01 -4.99 -16.68
N LEU A 523 10.91 -5.96 -16.63
CA LEU A 523 10.89 -7.08 -15.70
C LEU A 523 11.88 -6.82 -14.56
N LEU A 524 11.37 -6.72 -13.33
CA LEU A 524 12.16 -6.43 -12.13
C LEU A 524 12.31 -7.69 -11.27
N SER A 525 13.33 -8.48 -11.55
CA SER A 525 13.79 -9.58 -10.72
C SER A 525 15.20 -9.99 -11.11
N ASN A 526 15.97 -10.50 -10.15
CA ASN A 526 17.23 -11.21 -10.46
C ASN A 526 17.18 -12.69 -9.99
N ALA A 527 16.05 -13.13 -9.46
CA ALA A 527 15.77 -14.54 -9.23
C ALA A 527 15.20 -15.18 -10.51
N ASN A 528 15.62 -16.40 -10.82
CA ASN A 528 15.08 -17.12 -11.98
C ASN A 528 13.87 -17.98 -11.54
N THR A 529 12.82 -17.32 -11.09
CA THR A 529 11.56 -17.96 -10.73
C THR A 529 10.83 -18.52 -11.95
N ALA A 530 9.93 -19.47 -11.75
CA ALA A 530 9.13 -20.03 -12.83
C ALA A 530 8.27 -18.98 -13.54
N TYR A 531 7.70 -18.04 -12.77
CA TYR A 531 6.87 -16.96 -13.29
C TYR A 531 7.68 -15.99 -14.16
N MET A 532 8.85 -15.55 -13.69
CA MET A 532 9.71 -14.65 -14.44
C MET A 532 10.28 -15.30 -15.71
N GLU A 533 10.61 -16.59 -15.68
CA GLU A 533 11.02 -17.34 -16.86
C GLU A 533 9.88 -17.48 -17.87
N ASN A 534 8.64 -17.69 -17.40
CA ASN A 534 7.47 -17.72 -18.27
C ASN A 534 7.22 -16.35 -18.93
N ALA A 535 7.30 -15.26 -18.17
CA ALA A 535 7.16 -13.91 -18.69
C ALA A 535 8.16 -13.64 -19.81
N ARG A 536 9.44 -13.99 -19.64
CA ARG A 536 10.47 -13.88 -20.68
C ARG A 536 10.16 -14.70 -21.94
N LYS A 537 9.70 -15.95 -21.76
CA LYS A 537 9.31 -16.83 -22.88
C LYS A 537 8.15 -16.24 -23.67
N LEU A 538 7.17 -15.68 -22.99
CA LEU A 538 6.00 -15.07 -23.63
C LEU A 538 6.36 -13.77 -24.37
N CYS A 539 7.22 -12.92 -23.82
CA CYS A 539 7.75 -11.75 -24.53
C CYS A 539 8.44 -12.17 -25.82
N ASN A 540 9.37 -13.12 -25.74
CA ASN A 540 10.11 -13.60 -26.91
C ASN A 540 9.20 -14.26 -27.96
N LYS A 541 8.20 -15.05 -27.53
CA LYS A 541 7.28 -15.74 -28.42
C LYS A 541 6.35 -14.78 -29.20
N ASN A 542 6.01 -13.64 -28.58
CA ASN A 542 5.03 -12.69 -29.14
C ASN A 542 5.68 -11.37 -29.61
N ASP A 543 7.00 -11.34 -29.71
CA ASP A 543 7.78 -10.16 -30.13
C ASP A 543 7.48 -8.89 -29.31
N VAL A 544 7.19 -9.05 -28.01
CA VAL A 544 6.99 -7.92 -27.09
C VAL A 544 8.35 -7.45 -26.59
N PRO A 545 8.74 -6.18 -26.82
CA PRO A 545 10.00 -5.65 -26.35
C PRO A 545 10.09 -5.63 -24.82
N TYR A 546 11.18 -6.12 -24.25
CA TYR A 546 11.40 -6.05 -22.81
C TYR A 546 12.85 -5.81 -22.44
N ILE A 547 13.05 -5.26 -21.24
CA ILE A 547 14.31 -5.25 -20.49
C ILE A 547 14.09 -5.91 -19.14
N MET A 548 15.15 -6.52 -18.60
CA MET A 548 15.09 -7.22 -17.33
C MET A 548 16.31 -6.92 -16.47
N THR A 549 16.12 -6.72 -15.17
CA THR A 549 17.22 -6.71 -14.19
C THR A 549 17.87 -8.09 -14.09
N SER A 550 19.10 -8.15 -13.59
CA SER A 550 19.86 -9.39 -13.47
C SER A 550 20.85 -9.31 -12.30
N GLU A 551 21.51 -10.42 -11.95
CA GLU A 551 22.59 -10.43 -10.95
C GLU A 551 23.74 -9.45 -11.30
N LEU A 552 23.97 -9.18 -12.59
CA LEU A 552 25.00 -8.26 -13.07
C LEU A 552 24.49 -6.83 -13.19
N LYS A 553 23.17 -6.64 -13.27
CA LYS A 553 22.53 -5.34 -13.41
C LYS A 553 21.22 -5.35 -12.65
N ASP A 554 21.30 -4.96 -11.40
CA ASP A 554 20.19 -4.96 -10.46
C ASP A 554 19.32 -3.69 -10.50
N LYS A 555 19.71 -2.69 -11.32
CA LYS A 555 18.95 -1.44 -11.51
C LYS A 555 19.23 -0.81 -12.88
N PHE A 556 18.21 -0.20 -13.51
CA PHE A 556 18.30 0.66 -14.69
C PHE A 556 18.34 2.13 -14.28
N THR A 557 19.12 2.92 -14.97
CA THR A 557 19.13 4.38 -14.84
C THR A 557 17.96 5.00 -15.61
N VAL A 558 17.56 6.22 -15.24
CA VAL A 558 16.57 7.03 -15.98
C VAL A 558 16.87 7.10 -17.48
N ARG A 559 18.14 7.31 -17.83
CA ARG A 559 18.57 7.39 -19.23
C ARG A 559 18.31 6.09 -20.01
N GLU A 560 18.58 4.94 -19.39
CA GLU A 560 18.36 3.62 -20.02
C GLU A 560 16.86 3.35 -20.17
N LEU A 561 16.06 3.61 -19.13
CA LEU A 561 14.60 3.46 -19.16
C LEU A 561 13.99 4.32 -20.27
N ARG A 562 14.32 5.62 -20.31
CA ARG A 562 13.82 6.54 -21.34
C ARG A 562 14.26 6.15 -22.74
N ALA A 563 15.51 5.70 -22.91
CA ALA A 563 16.01 5.23 -24.20
C ALA A 563 15.26 3.97 -24.66
N PHE A 564 14.98 3.04 -23.76
CA PHE A 564 14.20 1.84 -24.04
C PHE A 564 12.76 2.19 -24.45
N CYS A 565 12.09 3.05 -23.71
CA CYS A 565 10.74 3.54 -24.02
C CYS A 565 10.69 4.19 -25.41
N LYS A 566 11.59 5.13 -25.70
CA LYS A 566 11.66 5.80 -27.01
C LYS A 566 11.92 4.83 -28.17
N ALA A 567 12.79 3.84 -27.96
CA ALA A 567 13.10 2.85 -28.99
C ALA A 567 11.90 2.00 -29.38
N ASN A 568 10.94 1.83 -28.47
CA ASN A 568 9.74 1.03 -28.65
C ASN A 568 8.46 1.86 -28.86
N GLY A 569 8.61 3.16 -29.16
CA GLY A 569 7.50 4.03 -29.51
C GLY A 569 6.57 4.39 -28.34
N VAL A 570 7.05 4.25 -27.09
CA VAL A 570 6.35 4.75 -25.91
C VAL A 570 6.39 6.27 -25.90
N HIS A 571 5.26 6.90 -25.64
CA HIS A 571 5.15 8.35 -25.58
C HIS A 571 5.87 8.91 -24.34
N ILE A 572 6.75 9.91 -24.53
CA ILE A 572 7.44 10.61 -23.46
C ILE A 572 6.79 11.98 -23.29
N TYR A 573 6.05 12.16 -22.20
CA TYR A 573 5.38 13.41 -21.85
C TYR A 573 6.36 14.48 -21.42
N CYS A 574 7.42 14.12 -20.67
CA CYS A 574 8.41 15.06 -20.14
C CYS A 574 9.82 14.55 -20.40
N GLU A 575 10.67 15.41 -20.98
CA GLU A 575 12.08 15.06 -21.31
C GLU A 575 13.06 15.43 -20.18
N THR A 576 12.63 16.29 -19.23
CA THR A 576 13.42 16.64 -18.05
C THR A 576 13.33 15.54 -16.99
N GLU A 577 14.21 15.59 -15.97
CA GLU A 577 14.15 14.67 -14.84
C GLU A 577 13.25 15.26 -13.75
N ASP A 578 11.99 15.53 -14.13
CA ASP A 578 10.91 15.93 -13.24
C ASP A 578 9.92 14.78 -13.08
N ILE A 579 9.15 14.79 -12.00
CA ILE A 579 8.17 13.75 -11.71
C ILE A 579 6.87 14.09 -12.44
N ILE A 580 6.35 13.14 -13.22
CA ILE A 580 5.12 13.34 -14.01
C ILE A 580 4.15 12.19 -13.79
N TYR A 581 2.86 12.54 -13.59
CA TYR A 581 1.75 11.60 -13.55
C TYR A 581 0.75 11.97 -14.64
N VAL A 582 0.20 10.99 -15.34
CA VAL A 582 -0.73 11.22 -16.45
C VAL A 582 -1.78 10.13 -16.51
N ASN A 583 -3.04 10.53 -16.71
CA ASN A 583 -4.11 9.67 -17.23
C ASN A 583 -4.86 10.39 -18.36
N GLU A 584 -6.00 9.86 -18.82
CA GLU A 584 -6.73 10.48 -19.94
C GLU A 584 -7.19 11.92 -19.63
N ASN A 585 -7.49 12.24 -18.37
CA ASN A 585 -8.13 13.49 -17.98
C ASN A 585 -7.24 14.48 -17.26
N TYR A 586 -6.07 14.04 -16.76
CA TYR A 586 -5.22 14.86 -15.92
C TYR A 586 -3.73 14.65 -16.23
N VAL A 587 -2.96 15.71 -16.08
CA VAL A 587 -1.50 15.64 -16.02
C VAL A 587 -0.99 16.47 -14.85
N CYS A 588 -0.09 15.88 -14.08
CA CYS A 588 0.61 16.55 -12.98
C CYS A 588 2.10 16.54 -13.23
N ILE A 589 2.78 17.65 -12.95
CA ILE A 589 4.24 17.74 -12.94
C ILE A 589 4.70 18.33 -11.61
N TYR A 590 5.72 17.69 -11.01
CA TYR A 590 6.47 18.23 -9.86
C TYR A 590 7.90 18.56 -10.33
N ALA A 591 8.29 19.81 -10.17
CA ALA A 591 9.57 20.32 -10.63
C ALA A 591 10.70 20.02 -9.65
N VAL A 592 11.56 19.07 -9.97
CA VAL A 592 12.77 18.76 -9.18
C VAL A 592 13.83 19.86 -9.35
N THR A 593 13.81 20.56 -10.49
CA THR A 593 14.66 21.71 -10.77
C THR A 593 13.82 22.90 -11.21
N GLU A 594 14.30 24.12 -10.97
CA GLU A 594 13.65 25.33 -11.48
C GLU A 594 13.80 25.48 -12.99
N GLY A 595 12.93 26.25 -13.63
CA GLY A 595 13.00 26.64 -15.03
C GLY A 595 11.77 26.29 -15.85
N GLU A 596 11.90 26.42 -17.16
CA GLU A 596 10.84 26.11 -18.10
C GLU A 596 10.64 24.59 -18.22
N LYS A 597 9.40 24.14 -18.11
CA LYS A 597 8.98 22.75 -18.24
C LYS A 597 8.03 22.61 -19.42
N THR A 598 8.27 21.60 -20.23
CA THR A 598 7.45 21.29 -21.40
C THR A 598 6.86 19.89 -21.28
N ILE A 599 5.53 19.80 -21.30
CA ILE A 599 4.76 18.57 -21.29
C ILE A 599 4.16 18.36 -22.68
N LYS A 600 4.45 17.24 -23.33
CA LYS A 600 3.92 16.88 -24.65
C LYS A 600 2.71 15.97 -24.47
N LEU A 601 1.53 16.44 -24.88
CA LEU A 601 0.27 15.70 -24.68
C LEU A 601 0.00 14.66 -25.78
N GLY A 602 0.75 14.71 -26.89
CA GLY A 602 0.59 13.78 -28.02
C GLY A 602 -0.57 14.10 -28.96
N LYS A 603 -1.56 14.86 -28.51
CA LYS A 603 -2.70 15.37 -29.29
C LYS A 603 -3.14 16.72 -28.75
N GLU A 604 -3.81 17.52 -29.58
CA GLU A 604 -4.39 18.80 -29.15
C GLU A 604 -5.51 18.56 -28.12
N ARG A 605 -5.46 19.24 -26.99
CA ARG A 605 -6.41 19.17 -25.87
C ARG A 605 -6.70 20.56 -25.34
N SER A 606 -7.90 20.77 -24.79
CA SER A 606 -8.16 21.88 -23.88
C SER A 606 -7.44 21.61 -22.56
N VAL A 607 -6.69 22.57 -22.06
CA VAL A 607 -5.85 22.42 -20.86
C VAL A 607 -6.18 23.52 -19.89
N GLU A 608 -6.51 23.18 -18.66
CA GLU A 608 -6.76 24.09 -17.54
C GLU A 608 -5.93 23.71 -16.32
N GLU A 609 -5.18 24.66 -15.76
CA GLU A 609 -4.46 24.47 -14.51
C GLU A 609 -5.44 24.62 -13.34
N LEU A 610 -5.45 23.63 -12.43
CA LEU A 610 -6.51 23.50 -11.41
C LEU A 610 -6.17 24.09 -10.05
N LEU A 611 -4.90 24.28 -9.71
CA LEU A 611 -4.46 24.67 -8.37
C LEU A 611 -4.19 26.18 -8.26
N GLU A 612 -3.57 26.77 -9.28
CA GLU A 612 -3.25 28.19 -9.32
C GLU A 612 -4.17 28.99 -10.25
N GLY A 613 -4.91 28.30 -11.13
CA GLY A 613 -5.84 28.90 -12.09
C GLY A 613 -5.18 29.83 -13.13
N THR A 614 -3.86 29.70 -13.32
CA THR A 614 -3.05 30.66 -14.07
C THR A 614 -2.84 30.29 -15.54
N TYR A 615 -3.28 29.11 -15.95
CA TYR A 615 -3.02 28.60 -17.30
C TYR A 615 -4.29 28.01 -17.92
N ARG A 616 -4.63 28.49 -19.12
CA ARG A 616 -5.66 27.89 -20.01
C ARG A 616 -5.17 27.97 -21.45
N SER A 617 -5.26 26.89 -22.19
CA SER A 617 -4.91 26.85 -23.61
C SER A 617 -5.60 25.68 -24.30
N THR A 618 -5.56 25.71 -25.65
CA THR A 618 -5.83 24.50 -26.47
C THR A 618 -4.53 24.22 -27.22
N SER A 619 -3.88 23.09 -26.92
CA SER A 619 -2.57 22.76 -27.44
C SER A 619 -2.26 21.27 -27.28
N ASP A 620 -1.31 20.77 -28.07
CA ASP A 620 -0.68 19.46 -27.89
C ASP A 620 0.53 19.52 -26.93
N THR A 621 0.84 20.71 -26.41
CA THR A 621 1.99 20.95 -25.55
C THR A 621 1.65 21.99 -24.49
N VAL A 622 2.01 21.70 -23.24
CA VAL A 622 1.95 22.64 -22.11
C VAL A 622 3.36 23.12 -21.79
N THR A 623 3.57 24.42 -21.76
CA THR A 623 4.86 25.01 -21.35
C THR A 623 4.62 25.99 -20.21
N VAL A 624 5.30 25.76 -19.08
CA VAL A 624 5.20 26.56 -17.85
C VAL A 624 6.58 26.77 -17.24
N THR A 625 6.79 27.95 -16.65
CA THR A 625 7.96 28.20 -15.81
C THR A 625 7.65 27.82 -14.38
N MET A 626 8.47 26.96 -13.78
CA MET A 626 8.25 26.44 -12.43
C MET A 626 9.46 26.68 -11.54
N GLN A 627 9.19 26.88 -10.25
CA GLN A 627 10.21 26.89 -9.22
C GLN A 627 10.56 25.46 -8.79
N LYS A 628 11.74 25.27 -8.22
CA LYS A 628 12.08 23.97 -7.61
C LYS A 628 11.06 23.62 -6.51
N GLY A 629 10.57 22.40 -6.52
CA GLY A 629 9.59 21.88 -5.55
C GLY A 629 8.15 22.30 -5.84
N GLU A 630 7.86 22.95 -6.96
CA GLU A 630 6.52 23.33 -7.36
C GLU A 630 5.76 22.18 -8.00
N THR A 631 4.47 22.05 -7.65
CA THR A 631 3.52 21.08 -8.25
C THR A 631 2.47 21.83 -9.07
N ARG A 632 2.25 21.39 -10.30
CA ARG A 632 1.14 21.85 -11.15
C ARG A 632 0.27 20.66 -11.56
N LEU A 633 -1.05 20.86 -11.51
CA LEU A 633 -2.05 19.87 -11.93
C LEU A 633 -2.95 20.48 -13.00
N PHE A 634 -3.04 19.80 -14.13
CA PHE A 634 -3.83 20.25 -15.28
C PHE A 634 -4.95 19.26 -15.58
N ARG A 635 -6.14 19.80 -15.86
CA ARG A 635 -7.26 19.10 -16.49
C ARG A 635 -7.04 19.09 -18.00
N LEU A 636 -7.37 17.97 -18.64
CA LEU A 636 -7.28 17.72 -20.07
C LEU A 636 -8.69 17.35 -20.60
N ASP A 637 -9.26 18.18 -21.50
CA ASP A 637 -10.58 17.93 -22.13
C ASP A 637 -10.49 17.77 -23.66
#